data_eef6f6833fc83d0f97d6977b5f69939a
#
_entry.id   eef6f6833fc83d0f97d6977b5f69939a
#
_cell.length_a   1.000
_cell.length_b   1.000
_cell.length_c   1.000
_cell.angle_alpha   90.00
_cell.angle_beta   90.00
_cell.angle_gamma   90.00
#
_symmetry.space_group_name_H-M   'P 1'
#
loop_
_entity.id
_entity.type
_entity.pdbx_description
1 polymer ?
#
loop_
_entity_poly.entity_id
_entity_poly.type
_entity_poly.pdbx_seq_one_letter_code
_entity_poly.pdbx_strand_id
1 'polypeptide(L)'
;MLVNSAIVGRWLGDVALAAVGAVYPIVFFLVSLIIGVGSGGSVVISHFFGAKRYDKIPIAISTFFIFLILMGIVICGCGIAFAPWLFARLGLAQEVIVSAVPYMQIYMIGMFFSFCFNGAVSVLRGLGDSKTQLYYLIGANILNAILSYVFVAHCGFGLASTAWASVISQFLAFALLFLRLQTTNEYMRFGKLRRYFEISVFREIVRIGLPTGIQQSVVSLSQILILTLVANFGTDALAAYSAASRIESIAMLFVLNFASALTSFAGQNYGAGIFERVKRSLYSSLRLMLYVSLITFVVFFFFADSLLGLFSDTGNVQTIGTSYLKVAGVFWFLFAVMNIYTSFFRALGHTFVPMIISFVALLLIRLPLSYILSIHFGTDGIWYGAPISWLIGVITYLIYYKKSHWVSAKVLKSFLPLVLLLSFSNSQNLFSQNPCKDFLPPMNIPLGSSGHFGELRSNHFHSGIDLRTQSKENQYVICPFDGEVSRIKIQVWGGGKNLYIDHTNGYTTVYMHLNEYYGKIGKYVLDYQYKNHCYAFDHYVPKGRLKLKKGDTIALSGNTGSSGGPHLHYEIRNTASQKTLNPILQGLKIGDTFAPSLYSFRLLVADGYSSINGSDESLFVDLKNKPTFKSGDTINTTGRFYLALEAYDRSNGSTEKNGVFDTKVLVNGEIIFRFNIKGFSFADSRYANSIVDYAYYQTQKRRMLWTKEHNNRPPSYVSYKNKGIIEVGQGELKKISIVLADEKGNQSDFIFYLQGDLQNPNIALFNKLNANDEAKPSYHLAWNKANKITFADSSSLSSDAGSLYEDLEMEYGASEGKYSKIHSIHNRTVPIHKAFTLKIRYNDKLIPYKNKALVVSLDDKGRQTNEGGKIEGRYMTCSIKNFGRYTIAIDTVAPKCKPQNFVSGKALKAKEKKIIVKISDNLSGVSSYNAYLNGQWILAEYDGKSGRLIMDAKKLKQGTNKLTIKLSDSKSNSASFDYTITK
;
A
#
# COMPACT_ATOMS: atom_id res chain seq x y z
N MET A 1 19.17 -14.05 8.15
CA MET A 1 17.93 -13.47 7.55
C MET A 1 18.22 -12.54 6.38
N LEU A 2 19.06 -11.50 6.51
CA LEU A 2 19.38 -10.60 5.37
C LEU A 2 19.86 -11.36 4.13
N VAL A 3 20.79 -12.30 4.29
CA VAL A 3 21.29 -13.13 3.17
C VAL A 3 20.17 -13.97 2.56
N ASN A 4 19.32 -14.59 3.38
CA ASN A 4 18.16 -15.36 2.89
C ASN A 4 17.17 -14.48 2.12
N SER A 5 16.86 -13.26 2.64
CA SER A 5 15.99 -12.32 1.93
C SER A 5 16.58 -11.88 0.60
N ALA A 6 17.91 -11.68 0.51
CA ALA A 6 18.58 -11.34 -0.74
C ALA A 6 18.53 -12.51 -1.74
N ILE A 7 18.75 -13.76 -1.28
CA ILE A 7 18.62 -14.96 -2.11
C ILE A 7 17.18 -15.11 -2.61
N VAL A 8 16.20 -15.03 -1.70
CA VAL A 8 14.77 -15.15 -2.06
C VAL A 8 14.35 -14.09 -3.06
N GLY A 9 14.69 -12.82 -2.82
CA GLY A 9 14.32 -11.71 -3.72
C GLY A 9 14.94 -11.86 -5.12
N ARG A 10 16.20 -12.32 -5.20
CA ARG A 10 16.91 -12.45 -6.47
C ARG A 10 16.45 -13.64 -7.33
N TRP A 11 16.12 -14.77 -6.72
CA TRP A 11 15.82 -16.01 -7.45
C TRP A 11 14.35 -16.44 -7.41
N LEU A 12 13.57 -16.04 -6.39
CA LEU A 12 12.16 -16.43 -6.22
C LEU A 12 11.16 -15.28 -6.43
N GLY A 13 11.66 -14.05 -6.61
CA GLY A 13 10.85 -12.87 -6.93
C GLY A 13 10.10 -12.25 -5.74
N ASP A 14 9.31 -11.22 -6.07
CA ASP A 14 8.72 -10.30 -5.08
C ASP A 14 7.66 -10.93 -4.18
N VAL A 15 6.88 -11.89 -4.67
CA VAL A 15 5.84 -12.59 -3.88
C VAL A 15 6.48 -13.42 -2.77
N ALA A 16 7.56 -14.14 -3.08
CA ALA A 16 8.30 -14.91 -2.09
C ALA A 16 8.99 -13.99 -1.06
N LEU A 17 9.54 -12.86 -1.51
CA LEU A 17 10.14 -11.86 -0.63
C LEU A 17 9.09 -11.22 0.29
N ALA A 18 7.89 -10.93 -0.23
CA ALA A 18 6.77 -10.43 0.56
C ALA A 18 6.31 -11.45 1.61
N ALA A 19 6.27 -12.74 1.27
CA ALA A 19 5.93 -13.82 2.20
C ALA A 19 6.94 -13.90 3.35
N VAL A 20 8.25 -13.84 3.08
CA VAL A 20 9.30 -13.77 4.12
C VAL A 20 9.13 -12.51 4.97
N GLY A 21 8.83 -11.37 4.35
CA GLY A 21 8.57 -10.10 5.02
C GLY A 21 7.38 -10.17 5.99
N ALA A 22 6.30 -10.84 5.61
CA ALA A 22 5.12 -11.03 6.44
C ALA A 22 5.35 -11.97 7.63
N VAL A 23 6.17 -13.00 7.46
CA VAL A 23 6.53 -13.96 8.53
C VAL A 23 7.50 -13.35 9.55
N TYR A 24 8.37 -12.44 9.12
CA TYR A 24 9.46 -11.90 9.95
C TYR A 24 9.01 -11.28 11.28
N PRO A 25 8.00 -10.39 11.35
CA PRO A 25 7.58 -9.77 12.61
C PRO A 25 7.06 -10.80 13.62
N ILE A 26 6.37 -11.84 13.14
CA ILE A 26 5.82 -12.90 13.99
C ILE A 26 6.94 -13.73 14.59
N VAL A 27 7.88 -14.15 13.74
CA VAL A 27 9.09 -14.87 14.17
C VAL A 27 9.90 -14.03 15.17
N PHE A 28 10.09 -12.75 14.89
CA PHE A 28 10.85 -11.86 15.77
C PHE A 28 10.19 -11.68 17.14
N PHE A 29 8.87 -11.60 17.20
CA PHE A 29 8.10 -11.58 18.44
C PHE A 29 8.34 -12.86 19.26
N LEU A 30 8.28 -14.03 18.63
CA LEU A 30 8.50 -15.31 19.29
C LEU A 30 9.97 -15.48 19.76
N VAL A 31 10.94 -15.08 18.92
CA VAL A 31 12.35 -15.07 19.30
C VAL A 31 12.62 -14.13 20.48
N SER A 32 11.95 -12.99 20.54
CA SER A 32 12.06 -12.05 21.66
C SER A 32 11.61 -12.68 22.98
N LEU A 33 10.56 -13.47 22.95
CA LEU A 33 10.10 -14.23 24.11
C LEU A 33 11.15 -15.26 24.59
N ILE A 34 11.76 -15.98 23.62
CA ILE A 34 12.83 -16.96 23.89
C ILE A 34 14.02 -16.32 24.58
N ILE A 35 14.51 -15.21 24.01
CA ILE A 35 15.65 -14.47 24.57
C ILE A 35 15.35 -14.01 26.01
N GLY A 36 14.12 -13.57 26.24
CA GLY A 36 13.69 -13.16 27.57
C GLY A 36 13.72 -14.29 28.59
N VAL A 37 13.10 -15.41 28.26
CA VAL A 37 13.08 -16.60 29.14
C VAL A 37 14.50 -17.15 29.34
N GLY A 38 15.30 -17.19 28.25
CA GLY A 38 16.71 -17.58 28.29
C GLY A 38 17.53 -16.75 29.28
N SER A 39 17.25 -15.43 29.33
CA SER A 39 17.94 -14.57 30.29
C SER A 39 17.60 -14.89 31.75
N GLY A 40 16.40 -15.40 32.05
CA GLY A 40 16.03 -15.86 33.39
C GLY A 40 16.87 -17.03 33.86
N GLY A 41 17.02 -18.05 32.98
CA GLY A 41 17.92 -19.19 33.27
C GLY A 41 19.37 -18.75 33.44
N SER A 42 19.87 -17.85 32.57
CA SER A 42 21.24 -17.33 32.67
C SER A 42 21.50 -16.61 33.99
N VAL A 43 20.55 -15.79 34.47
CA VAL A 43 20.69 -15.05 35.76
C VAL A 43 20.68 -16.00 36.95
N VAL A 44 19.76 -16.96 37.01
CA VAL A 44 19.71 -17.94 38.11
C VAL A 44 20.99 -18.76 38.18
N ILE A 45 21.49 -19.22 37.01
CA ILE A 45 22.76 -19.99 36.95
C ILE A 45 23.94 -19.10 37.36
N SER A 46 23.96 -17.81 36.94
CA SER A 46 25.03 -16.88 37.33
C SER A 46 25.04 -16.60 38.82
N HIS A 47 23.88 -16.53 39.47
CA HIS A 47 23.76 -16.37 40.93
C HIS A 47 24.32 -17.62 41.67
N PHE A 48 23.95 -18.84 41.23
CA PHE A 48 24.50 -20.07 41.85
C PHE A 48 26.00 -20.21 41.64
N PHE A 49 26.48 -19.89 40.42
CA PHE A 49 27.88 -19.92 40.09
C PHE A 49 28.69 -18.93 40.93
N GLY A 50 28.21 -17.70 41.05
CA GLY A 50 28.84 -16.68 41.89
C GLY A 50 28.84 -17.03 43.36
N ALA A 51 27.72 -17.58 43.87
CA ALA A 51 27.60 -18.06 45.26
C ALA A 51 28.40 -19.34 45.56
N LYS A 52 29.16 -19.92 44.59
CA LYS A 52 29.86 -21.19 44.64
C LYS A 52 29.00 -22.41 44.99
N ARG A 53 27.67 -22.30 44.74
CA ARG A 53 26.72 -23.38 44.94
C ARG A 53 26.67 -24.30 43.70
N TYR A 54 27.80 -24.95 43.43
CA TYR A 54 28.00 -25.77 42.25
C TYR A 54 27.06 -26.99 42.17
N ASP A 55 26.64 -27.49 43.37
CA ASP A 55 25.61 -28.54 43.51
C ASP A 55 24.27 -28.18 42.92
N LYS A 56 23.87 -26.90 42.94
CA LYS A 56 22.58 -26.41 42.38
C LYS A 56 22.64 -26.13 40.89
N ILE A 57 23.81 -26.03 40.28
CA ILE A 57 23.93 -25.68 38.87
C ILE A 57 23.32 -26.75 37.95
N PRO A 58 23.64 -28.08 38.08
CA PRO A 58 23.01 -29.11 37.26
C PRO A 58 21.47 -29.16 37.40
N ILE A 59 20.96 -28.91 38.61
CA ILE A 59 19.51 -28.83 38.90
C ILE A 59 18.89 -27.66 38.14
N ALA A 60 19.51 -26.49 38.21
CA ALA A 60 19.03 -25.31 37.49
C ALA A 60 19.06 -25.51 35.98
N ILE A 61 20.11 -26.10 35.42
CA ILE A 61 20.22 -26.43 34.01
C ILE A 61 19.13 -27.42 33.58
N SER A 62 18.96 -28.51 34.33
CA SER A 62 17.93 -29.51 34.03
C SER A 62 16.52 -28.93 34.06
N THR A 63 16.18 -28.20 35.15
CA THR A 63 14.88 -27.54 35.29
C THR A 63 14.62 -26.54 34.14
N PHE A 64 15.63 -25.77 33.78
CA PHE A 64 15.57 -24.79 32.68
C PHE A 64 15.37 -25.44 31.31
N PHE A 65 16.11 -26.52 30.97
CA PHE A 65 15.92 -27.22 29.71
C PHE A 65 14.56 -27.93 29.60
N ILE A 66 14.10 -28.58 30.68
CA ILE A 66 12.75 -29.16 30.70
C ILE A 66 11.70 -28.09 30.42
N PHE A 67 11.79 -26.94 31.07
CA PHE A 67 10.88 -25.82 30.83
C PHE A 67 10.95 -25.32 29.38
N LEU A 68 12.17 -25.13 28.82
CA LEU A 68 12.36 -24.66 27.46
C LEU A 68 11.81 -25.63 26.41
N ILE A 69 12.02 -26.94 26.60
CA ILE A 69 11.51 -27.99 25.71
C ILE A 69 9.97 -27.99 25.71
N LEU A 70 9.36 -28.00 26.89
CA LEU A 70 7.90 -27.95 27.00
C LEU A 70 7.31 -26.67 26.38
N MET A 71 7.88 -25.52 26.70
CA MET A 71 7.45 -24.25 26.13
C MET A 71 7.70 -24.21 24.62
N GLY A 72 8.82 -24.75 24.14
CA GLY A 72 9.11 -24.85 22.72
C GLY A 72 8.10 -25.70 21.97
N ILE A 73 7.74 -26.86 22.50
CA ILE A 73 6.70 -27.73 21.91
C ILE A 73 5.35 -26.99 21.84
N VAL A 74 4.95 -26.33 22.92
CA VAL A 74 3.69 -25.58 22.95
C VAL A 74 3.69 -24.42 21.96
N ILE A 75 4.74 -23.58 21.96
CA ILE A 75 4.79 -22.40 21.08
C ILE A 75 4.90 -22.83 19.62
N CYS A 76 5.74 -23.81 19.29
CA CYS A 76 5.89 -24.29 17.92
C CYS A 76 4.61 -25.01 17.45
N GLY A 77 3.98 -25.84 18.27
CA GLY A 77 2.72 -26.50 17.96
C GLY A 77 1.59 -25.51 17.72
N CYS A 78 1.44 -24.54 18.61
CA CYS A 78 0.49 -23.44 18.41
C CYS A 78 0.82 -22.63 17.16
N GLY A 79 2.10 -22.29 16.91
CA GLY A 79 2.53 -21.54 15.74
C GLY A 79 2.20 -22.25 14.43
N ILE A 80 2.36 -23.57 14.37
CA ILE A 80 2.00 -24.42 13.21
C ILE A 80 0.47 -24.45 13.03
N ALA A 81 -0.27 -24.69 14.11
CA ALA A 81 -1.74 -24.83 14.07
C ALA A 81 -2.42 -23.51 13.71
N PHE A 82 -1.97 -22.38 14.29
CA PHE A 82 -2.62 -21.08 14.10
C PHE A 82 -2.09 -20.29 12.91
N ALA A 83 -0.99 -20.70 12.24
CA ALA A 83 -0.45 -19.99 11.09
C ALA A 83 -1.48 -19.69 9.98
N PRO A 84 -2.32 -20.66 9.51
CA PRO A 84 -3.31 -20.38 8.47
C PRO A 84 -4.33 -19.32 8.90
N TRP A 85 -4.85 -19.44 10.13
CA TRP A 85 -5.80 -18.49 10.69
C TRP A 85 -5.22 -17.08 10.83
N LEU A 86 -3.97 -17.00 11.32
CA LEU A 86 -3.29 -15.73 11.53
C LEU A 86 -3.07 -14.97 10.22
N PHE A 87 -2.53 -15.64 9.19
CA PHE A 87 -2.28 -15.02 7.90
C PHE A 87 -3.56 -14.65 7.16
N ALA A 88 -4.64 -15.42 7.30
CA ALA A 88 -5.94 -15.08 6.76
C ALA A 88 -6.52 -13.77 7.35
N ARG A 89 -6.15 -13.42 8.60
CA ARG A 89 -6.60 -12.18 9.28
C ARG A 89 -5.73 -10.95 9.02
N LEU A 90 -4.52 -11.12 8.47
CA LEU A 90 -3.59 -10.01 8.24
C LEU A 90 -3.90 -9.18 6.99
N GLY A 91 -4.92 -9.52 6.21
CA GLY A 91 -5.30 -8.76 5.01
C GLY A 91 -4.26 -8.80 3.89
N LEU A 92 -3.39 -9.83 3.86
CA LEU A 92 -2.37 -10.02 2.84
C LEU A 92 -2.99 -10.59 1.56
N ALA A 93 -2.33 -10.35 0.42
CA ALA A 93 -2.71 -10.97 -0.84
C ALA A 93 -2.66 -12.50 -0.74
N GLN A 94 -3.64 -13.19 -1.32
CA GLN A 94 -3.77 -14.65 -1.21
C GLN A 94 -2.51 -15.40 -1.66
N GLU A 95 -1.83 -14.90 -2.70
CA GLU A 95 -0.56 -15.45 -3.19
C GLU A 95 0.55 -15.43 -2.14
N VAL A 96 0.60 -14.35 -1.35
CA VAL A 96 1.55 -14.20 -0.24
C VAL A 96 1.19 -15.19 0.87
N ILE A 97 -0.11 -15.36 1.18
CA ILE A 97 -0.58 -16.29 2.21
C ILE A 97 -0.24 -17.75 1.86
N VAL A 98 -0.50 -18.15 0.60
CA VAL A 98 -0.18 -19.51 0.10
C VAL A 98 1.32 -19.84 0.25
N SER A 99 2.18 -18.84 0.08
CA SER A 99 3.64 -19.01 0.25
C SER A 99 4.08 -18.84 1.70
N ALA A 100 3.46 -17.94 2.47
CA ALA A 100 3.85 -17.61 3.83
C ALA A 100 3.46 -18.70 4.86
N VAL A 101 2.29 -19.34 4.69
CA VAL A 101 1.81 -20.37 5.64
C VAL A 101 2.75 -21.59 5.68
N PRO A 102 3.05 -22.28 4.57
CA PRO A 102 4.01 -23.41 4.61
C PRO A 102 5.40 -22.98 5.08
N TYR A 103 5.87 -21.81 4.65
CA TYR A 103 7.15 -21.26 5.08
C TYR A 103 7.17 -21.08 6.60
N MET A 104 6.13 -20.46 7.19
CA MET A 104 6.01 -20.27 8.63
C MET A 104 5.94 -21.59 9.38
N GLN A 105 5.14 -22.55 8.91
CA GLN A 105 5.00 -23.88 9.54
C GLN A 105 6.32 -24.63 9.62
N ILE A 106 7.09 -24.66 8.52
CA ILE A 106 8.42 -25.27 8.49
C ILE A 106 9.39 -24.50 9.40
N TYR A 107 9.34 -23.16 9.34
CA TYR A 107 10.21 -22.32 10.17
C TYR A 107 9.96 -22.55 11.67
N MET A 108 8.71 -22.84 12.09
CA MET A 108 8.38 -23.18 13.49
C MET A 108 9.09 -24.45 13.96
N ILE A 109 9.28 -25.44 13.10
CA ILE A 109 10.09 -26.64 13.42
C ILE A 109 11.52 -26.23 13.74
N GLY A 110 12.12 -25.36 12.92
CA GLY A 110 13.47 -24.83 13.17
C GLY A 110 13.56 -23.99 14.43
N MET A 111 12.47 -23.29 14.77
CA MET A 111 12.36 -22.49 15.97
C MET A 111 12.51 -23.33 17.23
N PHE A 112 11.98 -24.56 17.26
CA PHE A 112 12.17 -25.49 18.38
C PHE A 112 13.68 -25.75 18.65
N PHE A 113 14.45 -26.03 17.60
CA PHE A 113 15.90 -26.19 17.75
C PHE A 113 16.61 -24.90 18.14
N SER A 114 16.12 -23.78 17.68
CA SER A 114 16.58 -22.46 18.11
C SER A 114 16.33 -22.21 19.61
N PHE A 115 15.18 -22.66 20.17
CA PHE A 115 14.95 -22.63 21.62
C PHE A 115 16.03 -23.42 22.37
N CYS A 116 16.29 -24.65 21.94
CA CYS A 116 17.29 -25.51 22.58
C CYS A 116 18.70 -24.92 22.48
N PHE A 117 19.07 -24.38 21.31
CA PHE A 117 20.36 -23.72 21.10
C PHE A 117 20.51 -22.48 21.99
N ASN A 118 19.50 -21.57 22.01
CA ASN A 118 19.54 -20.39 22.86
C ASN A 118 19.50 -20.74 24.36
N GLY A 119 18.88 -21.84 24.73
CA GLY A 119 18.96 -22.41 26.08
C GLY A 119 20.38 -22.76 26.47
N ALA A 120 21.11 -23.51 25.62
CA ALA A 120 22.52 -23.87 25.85
C ALA A 120 23.41 -22.61 25.91
N VAL A 121 23.16 -21.63 25.01
CA VAL A 121 23.85 -20.33 25.03
C VAL A 121 23.62 -19.58 26.34
N SER A 122 22.39 -19.60 26.85
CA SER A 122 22.04 -18.93 28.12
C SER A 122 22.74 -19.54 29.32
N VAL A 123 22.90 -20.86 29.32
CA VAL A 123 23.68 -21.58 30.33
C VAL A 123 25.16 -21.18 30.28
N LEU A 124 25.76 -21.21 29.08
CA LEU A 124 27.15 -20.79 28.90
C LEU A 124 27.40 -19.36 29.36
N ARG A 125 26.49 -18.43 29.02
CA ARG A 125 26.56 -17.03 29.50
C ARG A 125 26.50 -16.96 31.02
N GLY A 126 25.61 -17.72 31.65
CA GLY A 126 25.50 -17.79 33.10
C GLY A 126 26.79 -18.25 33.78
N LEU A 127 27.51 -19.18 33.14
CA LEU A 127 28.83 -19.71 33.59
C LEU A 127 30.01 -18.80 33.19
N GLY A 128 29.80 -17.78 32.35
CA GLY A 128 30.83 -16.84 31.90
C GLY A 128 31.52 -17.20 30.59
N ASP A 129 31.10 -18.26 29.90
CA ASP A 129 31.64 -18.63 28.58
C ASP A 129 30.85 -17.99 27.45
N SER A 130 31.43 -16.96 26.87
CA SER A 130 30.85 -16.26 25.70
C SER A 130 31.52 -16.65 24.38
N LYS A 131 32.68 -17.33 24.41
CA LYS A 131 33.44 -17.68 23.20
C LYS A 131 32.88 -18.89 22.49
N THR A 132 32.58 -19.93 23.23
CA THR A 132 32.10 -21.21 22.67
C THR A 132 30.85 -21.00 21.82
N GLN A 133 29.87 -20.26 22.32
CA GLN A 133 28.63 -19.99 21.58
C GLN A 133 28.85 -19.25 20.24
N LEU A 134 29.85 -18.36 20.15
CA LEU A 134 30.13 -17.56 18.97
C LEU A 134 30.51 -18.41 17.75
N TYR A 135 31.39 -19.41 17.95
CA TYR A 135 31.81 -20.28 16.85
C TYR A 135 30.66 -21.07 16.25
N TYR A 136 29.77 -21.61 17.08
CA TYR A 136 28.61 -22.37 16.61
C TYR A 136 27.55 -21.48 15.94
N LEU A 137 27.39 -20.26 16.45
CA LEU A 137 26.48 -19.28 15.84
C LEU A 137 26.97 -18.85 14.44
N ILE A 138 28.26 -18.56 14.30
CA ILE A 138 28.86 -18.21 12.99
C ILE A 138 28.72 -19.39 12.03
N GLY A 139 29.09 -20.60 12.45
CA GLY A 139 28.97 -21.80 11.62
C GLY A 139 27.55 -22.07 11.16
N ALA A 140 26.56 -21.91 12.06
CA ALA A 140 25.14 -22.06 11.71
C ALA A 140 24.66 -21.04 10.67
N ASN A 141 25.08 -19.78 10.80
CA ASN A 141 24.68 -18.74 9.84
C ASN A 141 25.31 -18.93 8.47
N ILE A 142 26.61 -19.35 8.42
CA ILE A 142 27.29 -19.66 7.16
C ILE A 142 26.61 -20.87 6.51
N LEU A 143 26.37 -21.95 7.26
CA LEU A 143 25.69 -23.14 6.75
C LEU A 143 24.28 -22.80 6.23
N ASN A 144 23.52 -22.00 6.94
CA ASN A 144 22.20 -21.55 6.50
C ASN A 144 22.26 -20.77 5.18
N ALA A 145 23.25 -19.89 5.03
CA ALA A 145 23.42 -19.13 3.78
C ALA A 145 23.79 -20.04 2.60
N ILE A 146 24.70 -20.98 2.82
CA ILE A 146 25.11 -21.97 1.79
C ILE A 146 23.94 -22.86 1.39
N LEU A 147 23.23 -23.45 2.36
CA LEU A 147 22.08 -24.32 2.07
C LEU A 147 20.97 -23.58 1.36
N SER A 148 20.64 -22.35 1.79
CA SER A 148 19.63 -21.54 1.15
C SER A 148 20.00 -21.20 -0.30
N TYR A 149 21.27 -20.87 -0.56
CA TYR A 149 21.77 -20.61 -1.90
C TYR A 149 21.70 -21.86 -2.78
N VAL A 150 22.21 -23.00 -2.30
CA VAL A 150 22.19 -24.26 -3.04
C VAL A 150 20.76 -24.70 -3.36
N PHE A 151 19.87 -24.70 -2.38
CA PHE A 151 18.49 -25.13 -2.58
C PHE A 151 17.73 -24.25 -3.58
N VAL A 152 17.93 -22.95 -3.54
CA VAL A 152 17.20 -22.01 -4.40
C VAL A 152 17.89 -21.83 -5.75
N ALA A 153 19.20 -21.56 -5.77
CA ALA A 153 19.91 -21.18 -6.99
C ALA A 153 20.34 -22.39 -7.84
N HIS A 154 20.70 -23.53 -7.22
CA HIS A 154 21.13 -24.74 -7.95
C HIS A 154 20.02 -25.78 -8.10
N CYS A 155 19.26 -26.06 -7.03
CA CYS A 155 18.22 -27.08 -7.07
C CYS A 155 16.87 -26.55 -7.57
N GLY A 156 16.69 -25.24 -7.69
CA GLY A 156 15.44 -24.63 -8.17
C GLY A 156 14.25 -24.83 -7.21
N PHE A 157 14.50 -25.11 -5.94
CA PHE A 157 13.44 -25.33 -4.95
C PHE A 157 12.77 -24.01 -4.56
N GLY A 158 11.45 -24.09 -4.26
CA GLY A 158 10.66 -22.93 -3.87
C GLY A 158 11.00 -22.37 -2.48
N LEU A 159 10.23 -21.37 -2.03
CA LEU A 159 10.45 -20.62 -0.78
C LEU A 159 10.59 -21.53 0.46
N ALA A 160 9.81 -22.60 0.55
CA ALA A 160 9.85 -23.57 1.67
C ALA A 160 11.24 -24.17 1.92
N SER A 161 12.08 -24.27 0.89
CA SER A 161 13.44 -24.82 1.01
C SER A 161 14.37 -23.95 1.87
N THR A 162 14.18 -22.63 1.84
CA THR A 162 14.98 -21.72 2.70
C THR A 162 14.57 -21.82 4.17
N ALA A 163 13.32 -22.21 4.46
CA ALA A 163 12.90 -22.57 5.81
C ALA A 163 13.56 -23.89 6.26
N TRP A 164 13.60 -24.91 5.41
CA TRP A 164 14.33 -26.15 5.69
C TRP A 164 15.83 -25.92 5.87
N ALA A 165 16.45 -25.06 5.08
CA ALA A 165 17.85 -24.67 5.30
C ALA A 165 18.06 -24.10 6.72
N SER A 166 17.08 -23.29 7.21
CA SER A 166 17.12 -22.77 8.58
C SER A 166 16.93 -23.87 9.63
N VAL A 167 16.00 -24.81 9.42
CA VAL A 167 15.78 -25.97 10.31
C VAL A 167 17.07 -26.78 10.47
N ILE A 168 17.68 -27.18 9.33
CA ILE A 168 18.89 -28.00 9.31
C ILE A 168 20.03 -27.28 10.02
N SER A 169 20.24 -26.01 9.72
CA SER A 169 21.32 -25.21 10.32
C SER A 169 21.16 -25.05 11.83
N GLN A 170 19.92 -24.77 12.31
CA GLN A 170 19.64 -24.66 13.75
C GLN A 170 19.76 -26.01 14.48
N PHE A 171 19.27 -27.08 13.86
CA PHE A 171 19.43 -28.44 14.40
C PHE A 171 20.90 -28.79 14.56
N LEU A 172 21.71 -28.64 13.50
CA LEU A 172 23.15 -28.96 13.53
C LEU A 172 23.90 -28.07 14.54
N ALA A 173 23.59 -26.78 14.61
CA ALA A 173 24.18 -25.89 15.59
C ALA A 173 23.89 -26.35 17.02
N PHE A 174 22.64 -26.69 17.32
CA PHE A 174 22.25 -27.23 18.63
C PHE A 174 22.94 -28.56 18.91
N ALA A 175 22.87 -29.52 17.98
CA ALA A 175 23.45 -30.86 18.16
C ALA A 175 24.97 -30.80 18.40
N LEU A 176 25.70 -30.05 17.58
CA LEU A 176 27.15 -29.91 17.73
C LEU A 176 27.52 -29.16 19.00
N LEU A 177 26.83 -28.09 19.35
CA LEU A 177 27.06 -27.39 20.62
C LEU A 177 26.76 -28.30 21.82
N PHE A 178 25.64 -29.02 21.77
CA PHE A 178 25.23 -29.94 22.83
C PHE A 178 26.24 -31.08 23.00
N LEU A 179 26.71 -31.72 21.94
CA LEU A 179 27.76 -32.73 21.96
C LEU A 179 29.06 -32.19 22.56
N ARG A 180 29.47 -30.98 22.14
CA ARG A 180 30.65 -30.33 22.71
C ARG A 180 30.52 -30.11 24.21
N LEU A 181 29.35 -29.65 24.66
CA LEU A 181 29.10 -29.39 26.08
C LEU A 181 29.08 -30.67 26.91
N GLN A 182 28.64 -31.80 26.35
CA GLN A 182 28.71 -33.10 27.01
C GLN A 182 30.15 -33.54 27.29
N THR A 183 31.10 -33.16 26.43
CA THR A 183 32.49 -33.55 26.57
C THR A 183 33.31 -32.59 27.41
N THR A 184 33.03 -31.26 27.32
CA THR A 184 33.90 -30.23 27.88
C THR A 184 33.34 -29.55 29.13
N ASN A 185 32.02 -29.58 29.36
CA ASN A 185 31.41 -28.88 30.47
C ASN A 185 30.97 -29.86 31.58
N GLU A 186 31.60 -29.76 32.73
CA GLU A 186 31.37 -30.67 33.87
C GLU A 186 29.92 -30.63 34.39
N TYR A 187 29.22 -29.45 34.26
CA TYR A 187 27.87 -29.24 34.76
C TYR A 187 26.79 -29.73 33.77
N MET A 188 27.15 -29.99 32.52
CA MET A 188 26.23 -30.40 31.44
C MET A 188 26.34 -31.85 31.02
N ARG A 189 27.16 -32.68 31.68
CA ARG A 189 27.30 -34.10 31.35
C ARG A 189 25.99 -34.86 31.65
N PHE A 190 25.57 -35.71 30.72
CA PHE A 190 24.30 -36.47 30.80
C PHE A 190 24.16 -37.28 32.11
N GLY A 191 25.24 -37.84 32.66
CA GLY A 191 25.21 -38.57 33.91
C GLY A 191 24.84 -37.71 35.13
N LYS A 192 25.06 -36.39 35.06
CA LYS A 192 24.74 -35.43 36.13
C LYS A 192 23.38 -34.72 35.88
N LEU A 193 22.84 -34.78 34.68
CA LEU A 193 21.52 -34.21 34.29
C LEU A 193 20.34 -35.15 34.65
N ARG A 194 20.51 -36.03 35.62
CA ARG A 194 19.48 -36.95 36.07
C ARG A 194 18.29 -36.16 36.58
N ARG A 195 17.16 -36.20 35.81
CA ARG A 195 15.75 -35.92 36.13
C ARG A 195 15.43 -35.04 37.38
N TYR A 196 16.15 -33.92 37.55
CA TYR A 196 15.86 -33.01 38.67
C TYR A 196 15.09 -31.80 38.13
N PHE A 197 13.76 -31.82 38.29
CA PHE A 197 12.95 -30.65 38.17
C PHE A 197 12.66 -30.11 39.59
N GLU A 198 13.22 -28.94 39.92
CA GLU A 198 13.02 -28.31 41.21
C GLU A 198 12.07 -27.09 41.03
N ILE A 199 10.87 -27.16 41.63
CA ILE A 199 9.82 -26.15 41.47
C ILE A 199 10.25 -24.78 42.01
N SER A 200 11.12 -24.71 43.01
CA SER A 200 11.66 -23.46 43.53
C SER A 200 12.54 -22.76 42.53
N VAL A 201 13.42 -23.49 41.86
CA VAL A 201 14.30 -23.03 40.78
C VAL A 201 13.47 -22.64 39.54
N PHE A 202 12.48 -23.45 39.17
CA PHE A 202 11.53 -23.13 38.11
C PHE A 202 10.81 -21.81 38.36
N ARG A 203 10.27 -21.62 39.55
CA ARG A 203 9.58 -20.37 39.93
C ARG A 203 10.50 -19.16 39.84
N GLU A 204 11.77 -19.29 40.20
CA GLU A 204 12.76 -18.21 40.11
C GLU A 204 13.10 -17.91 38.65
N ILE A 205 13.31 -18.93 37.80
CA ILE A 205 13.54 -18.77 36.35
C ILE A 205 12.38 -18.04 35.70
N VAL A 206 11.13 -18.44 36.00
CA VAL A 206 9.92 -17.80 35.43
C VAL A 206 9.75 -16.39 35.95
N ARG A 207 10.00 -16.14 37.25
CA ARG A 207 9.90 -14.81 37.87
C ARG A 207 10.84 -13.79 37.22
N ILE A 208 12.03 -14.24 36.76
CA ILE A 208 13.02 -13.36 36.10
C ILE A 208 12.79 -13.38 34.57
N GLY A 209 12.56 -14.54 33.99
CA GLY A 209 12.52 -14.75 32.55
C GLY A 209 11.22 -14.24 31.91
N LEU A 210 10.07 -14.50 32.50
CA LEU A 210 8.78 -14.11 31.90
C LEU A 210 8.62 -12.58 31.77
N PRO A 211 8.90 -11.75 32.82
CA PRO A 211 8.86 -10.30 32.65
C PRO A 211 9.86 -9.79 31.61
N THR A 212 11.05 -10.43 31.53
CA THR A 212 12.05 -10.08 30.52
C THR A 212 11.57 -10.45 29.10
N GLY A 213 10.89 -11.57 28.91
CA GLY A 213 10.29 -11.99 27.65
C GLY A 213 9.19 -11.01 27.21
N ILE A 214 8.29 -10.67 28.10
CA ILE A 214 7.26 -9.66 27.86
C ILE A 214 7.88 -8.32 27.47
N GLN A 215 8.92 -7.89 28.19
CA GLN A 215 9.64 -6.66 27.89
C GLN A 215 10.21 -6.65 26.46
N GLN A 216 10.84 -7.73 26.01
CA GLN A 216 11.38 -7.85 24.66
C GLN A 216 10.26 -7.89 23.60
N SER A 217 9.15 -8.54 23.91
CA SER A 217 7.96 -8.55 23.04
C SER A 217 7.34 -7.16 22.90
N VAL A 218 7.34 -6.35 23.97
CA VAL A 218 6.90 -4.94 23.94
C VAL A 218 7.78 -4.09 23.02
N VAL A 219 9.10 -4.30 23.02
CA VAL A 219 10.03 -3.63 22.09
C VAL A 219 9.66 -3.97 20.66
N SER A 220 9.46 -5.26 20.35
CA SER A 220 9.09 -5.72 19.00
C SER A 220 7.75 -5.16 18.55
N LEU A 221 6.75 -5.17 19.42
CA LEU A 221 5.43 -4.61 19.14
C LEU A 221 5.49 -3.11 18.86
N SER A 222 6.27 -2.37 19.66
CA SER A 222 6.48 -0.93 19.44
C SER A 222 7.08 -0.64 18.08
N GLN A 223 8.06 -1.45 17.62
CA GLN A 223 8.64 -1.30 16.29
C GLN A 223 7.62 -1.55 15.16
N ILE A 224 6.77 -2.58 15.30
CA ILE A 224 5.70 -2.88 14.33
C ILE A 224 4.71 -1.72 14.26
N LEU A 225 4.29 -1.17 15.40
CA LEU A 225 3.35 -0.05 15.45
C LEU A 225 3.94 1.25 14.88
N ILE A 226 5.22 1.52 15.11
CA ILE A 226 5.93 2.64 14.47
C ILE A 226 6.02 2.41 12.96
N LEU A 227 6.33 1.20 12.50
CA LEU A 227 6.35 0.87 11.06
C LEU A 227 4.97 1.14 10.42
N THR A 228 3.88 0.77 11.10
CA THR A 228 2.51 1.06 10.65
C THR A 228 2.25 2.57 10.60
N LEU A 229 2.74 3.32 11.58
CA LEU A 229 2.63 4.79 11.60
C LEU A 229 3.40 5.41 10.43
N VAL A 230 4.64 4.95 10.18
CA VAL A 230 5.48 5.41 9.06
C VAL A 230 4.85 5.08 7.71
N ALA A 231 4.20 3.92 7.58
CA ALA A 231 3.52 3.51 6.35
C ALA A 231 2.41 4.49 5.91
N ASN A 232 1.80 5.24 6.86
CA ASN A 232 0.83 6.29 6.52
C ASN A 232 1.46 7.48 5.79
N PHE A 233 2.79 7.63 5.83
CA PHE A 233 3.55 8.71 5.16
C PHE A 233 4.05 8.34 3.77
N GLY A 234 3.62 7.19 3.25
CA GLY A 234 3.89 6.77 1.87
C GLY A 234 5.07 5.79 1.72
N THR A 235 5.26 5.34 0.47
CA THR A 235 6.25 4.31 0.13
C THR A 235 7.67 4.77 0.38
N ASP A 236 7.99 6.04 0.11
CA ASP A 236 9.33 6.60 0.29
C ASP A 236 9.72 6.66 1.77
N ALA A 237 8.79 7.07 2.65
CA ALA A 237 9.00 7.07 4.09
C ALA A 237 9.17 5.66 4.64
N LEU A 238 8.37 4.70 4.15
CA LEU A 238 8.47 3.30 4.53
C LEU A 238 9.79 2.68 4.08
N ALA A 239 10.23 2.97 2.85
CA ALA A 239 11.52 2.52 2.31
C ALA A 239 12.68 3.15 3.10
N ALA A 240 12.62 4.45 3.38
CA ALA A 240 13.61 5.17 4.17
C ALA A 240 13.75 4.60 5.58
N TYR A 241 12.63 4.40 6.29
CA TYR A 241 12.62 3.79 7.61
C TYR A 241 13.14 2.36 7.59
N SER A 242 12.77 1.58 6.57
CA SER A 242 13.22 0.19 6.42
C SER A 242 14.73 0.10 6.18
N ALA A 243 15.31 0.99 5.38
CA ALA A 243 16.76 1.08 5.17
C ALA A 243 17.48 1.57 6.43
N ALA A 244 17.03 2.68 7.02
CA ALA A 244 17.63 3.28 8.20
C ALA A 244 17.56 2.37 9.43
N SER A 245 16.45 1.67 9.66
CA SER A 245 16.30 0.70 10.76
C SER A 245 17.22 -0.51 10.63
N ARG A 246 17.60 -0.91 9.41
CA ARG A 246 18.61 -1.95 9.20
C ARG A 246 20.00 -1.47 9.62
N ILE A 247 20.35 -0.23 9.30
CA ILE A 247 21.61 0.40 9.71
C ILE A 247 21.62 0.55 11.25
N GLU A 248 20.53 1.05 11.83
CA GLU A 248 20.34 1.15 13.29
C GLU A 248 20.50 -0.20 13.99
N SER A 249 19.99 -1.28 13.42
CA SER A 249 20.07 -2.63 13.99
C SER A 249 21.52 -3.07 14.24
N ILE A 250 22.46 -2.66 13.39
CA ILE A 250 23.89 -2.97 13.56
C ILE A 250 24.43 -2.27 14.82
N ALA A 251 24.12 -0.98 14.99
CA ALA A 251 24.54 -0.23 16.20
C ALA A 251 23.88 -0.79 17.47
N MET A 252 22.61 -1.23 17.37
CA MET A 252 21.87 -1.83 18.47
C MET A 252 22.54 -3.14 18.97
N LEU A 253 23.11 -3.94 18.08
CA LEU A 253 23.80 -5.19 18.46
C LEU A 253 24.95 -4.94 19.45
N PHE A 254 25.73 -3.87 19.30
CA PHE A 254 26.79 -3.53 20.23
C PHE A 254 26.23 -3.26 21.62
N VAL A 255 25.18 -2.42 21.74
CA VAL A 255 24.55 -2.08 23.01
C VAL A 255 23.98 -3.34 23.69
N LEU A 256 23.25 -4.18 22.95
CA LEU A 256 22.62 -5.38 23.51
C LEU A 256 23.62 -6.43 23.97
N ASN A 257 24.74 -6.60 23.27
CA ASN A 257 25.78 -7.55 23.67
C ASN A 257 26.52 -7.09 24.93
N PHE A 258 26.86 -5.81 25.06
CA PHE A 258 27.42 -5.24 26.28
C PHE A 258 26.44 -5.34 27.45
N ALA A 259 25.17 -5.05 27.22
CA ALA A 259 24.11 -5.19 28.22
C ALA A 259 23.97 -6.64 28.71
N SER A 260 24.08 -7.61 27.81
CA SER A 260 24.09 -9.04 28.16
C SER A 260 25.33 -9.44 28.97
N ALA A 261 26.52 -8.95 28.61
CA ALA A 261 27.75 -9.19 29.36
C ALA A 261 27.67 -8.63 30.78
N LEU A 262 27.12 -7.40 30.95
CA LEU A 262 26.86 -6.83 32.27
C LEU A 262 25.91 -7.72 33.08
N THR A 263 24.85 -8.27 32.46
CA THR A 263 23.90 -9.15 33.17
C THR A 263 24.61 -10.36 33.77
N SER A 264 25.48 -11.04 33.03
CA SER A 264 26.24 -12.20 33.51
C SER A 264 27.27 -11.81 34.56
N PHE A 265 28.07 -10.77 34.30
CA PHE A 265 29.13 -10.33 35.25
C PHE A 265 28.54 -9.80 36.55
N ALA A 266 27.54 -8.92 36.51
CA ALA A 266 26.89 -8.39 37.69
C ALA A 266 26.12 -9.46 38.45
N GLY A 267 25.45 -10.41 37.73
CA GLY A 267 24.77 -11.55 38.35
C GLY A 267 25.68 -12.46 39.11
N GLN A 268 26.86 -12.82 38.57
CA GLN A 268 27.85 -13.61 39.30
C GLN A 268 28.41 -12.91 40.55
N ASN A 269 28.74 -11.61 40.45
CA ASN A 269 29.21 -10.84 41.59
C ASN A 269 28.10 -10.59 42.63
N TYR A 270 26.85 -10.48 42.20
CA TYR A 270 25.69 -10.37 43.09
C TYR A 270 25.49 -11.69 43.86
N GLY A 271 25.54 -12.82 43.18
CA GLY A 271 25.49 -14.14 43.81
C GLY A 271 26.65 -14.36 44.79
N ALA A 272 27.81 -13.83 44.49
CA ALA A 272 29.00 -13.88 45.40
C ALA A 272 28.91 -12.89 46.57
N GLY A 273 27.90 -12.00 46.66
CA GLY A 273 27.77 -11.00 47.69
C GLY A 273 28.73 -9.80 47.56
N ILE A 274 29.42 -9.65 46.41
CA ILE A 274 30.43 -8.61 46.18
C ILE A 274 29.77 -7.35 45.57
N PHE A 275 28.93 -6.65 46.34
CA PHE A 275 28.10 -5.54 45.86
C PHE A 275 28.89 -4.32 45.33
N GLU A 276 30.09 -4.05 45.84
CA GLU A 276 30.95 -2.99 45.28
C GLU A 276 31.39 -3.30 43.84
N ARG A 277 31.68 -4.56 43.50
CA ARG A 277 31.99 -4.92 42.11
C ARG A 277 30.77 -4.83 41.22
N VAL A 278 29.57 -5.15 41.73
CA VAL A 278 28.30 -4.96 41.02
C VAL A 278 28.09 -3.48 40.67
N LYS A 279 28.32 -2.58 41.63
CA LYS A 279 28.20 -1.13 41.42
C LYS A 279 29.26 -0.60 40.46
N ARG A 280 30.50 -1.02 40.58
CA ARG A 280 31.61 -0.65 39.67
C ARG A 280 31.32 -1.13 38.24
N SER A 281 30.73 -2.32 38.07
CA SER A 281 30.38 -2.83 36.74
C SER A 281 29.34 -1.97 36.03
N LEU A 282 28.36 -1.44 36.76
CA LEU A 282 27.39 -0.49 36.21
C LEU A 282 28.08 0.78 35.67
N TYR A 283 28.93 1.43 36.48
CA TYR A 283 29.61 2.67 36.09
C TYR A 283 30.60 2.44 34.93
N SER A 284 31.31 1.31 34.96
CA SER A 284 32.23 0.95 33.86
C SER A 284 31.48 0.69 32.57
N SER A 285 30.33 0.00 32.63
CA SER A 285 29.46 -0.24 31.45
C SER A 285 28.86 1.07 30.92
N LEU A 286 28.44 1.99 31.77
CA LEU A 286 27.95 3.29 31.35
C LEU A 286 29.04 4.11 30.64
N ARG A 287 30.28 4.15 31.16
CA ARG A 287 31.41 4.84 30.49
C ARG A 287 31.69 4.22 29.11
N LEU A 288 31.77 2.89 29.04
CA LEU A 288 32.04 2.19 27.79
C LEU A 288 30.94 2.47 26.76
N MET A 289 29.67 2.46 27.18
CA MET A 289 28.54 2.77 26.30
C MET A 289 28.53 4.21 25.85
N LEU A 290 29.05 5.14 26.63
CA LEU A 290 29.24 6.53 26.20
C LEU A 290 30.20 6.60 25.01
N TYR A 291 31.33 5.89 25.03
CA TYR A 291 32.27 5.80 23.91
C TYR A 291 31.62 5.17 22.67
N VAL A 292 30.90 4.04 22.86
CA VAL A 292 30.17 3.41 21.75
C VAL A 292 29.11 4.34 21.16
N SER A 293 28.39 5.08 22.02
CA SER A 293 27.41 6.07 21.57
C SER A 293 28.03 7.24 20.83
N LEU A 294 29.22 7.68 21.24
CA LEU A 294 29.98 8.73 20.53
C LEU A 294 30.39 8.26 19.13
N ILE A 295 30.88 7.02 18.99
CA ILE A 295 31.20 6.44 17.69
C ILE A 295 29.93 6.36 16.83
N THR A 296 28.83 5.85 17.39
CA THR A 296 27.54 5.76 16.68
C THR A 296 27.04 7.14 16.24
N PHE A 297 27.16 8.15 17.10
CA PHE A 297 26.84 9.54 16.76
C PHE A 297 27.67 10.02 15.56
N VAL A 298 28.99 9.86 15.58
CA VAL A 298 29.85 10.27 14.46
C VAL A 298 29.43 9.56 13.17
N VAL A 299 29.20 8.25 13.22
CA VAL A 299 28.81 7.46 12.03
C VAL A 299 27.43 7.89 11.52
N PHE A 300 26.43 8.04 12.40
CA PHE A 300 25.07 8.35 11.97
C PHE A 300 24.88 9.83 11.60
N PHE A 301 25.69 10.73 12.17
CA PHE A 301 25.55 12.16 11.88
C PHE A 301 26.29 12.58 10.63
N PHE A 302 27.51 12.09 10.42
CA PHE A 302 28.37 12.53 9.31
C PHE A 302 28.28 11.60 8.09
N PHE A 303 27.97 10.33 8.25
CA PHE A 303 27.95 9.35 7.16
C PHE A 303 26.55 8.80 6.83
N ALA A 304 25.46 9.38 7.39
CA ALA A 304 24.10 8.92 7.14
C ALA A 304 23.74 8.86 5.65
N ASP A 305 24.07 9.90 4.89
CA ASP A 305 23.76 9.98 3.45
C ASP A 305 24.47 8.87 2.67
N SER A 306 25.76 8.63 2.95
CA SER A 306 26.56 7.57 2.32
C SER A 306 26.04 6.18 2.68
N LEU A 307 25.64 5.96 3.95
CA LEU A 307 25.11 4.68 4.40
C LEU A 307 23.76 4.38 3.75
N LEU A 308 22.90 5.37 3.57
CA LEU A 308 21.60 5.18 2.93
C LEU A 308 21.74 5.04 1.42
N GLY A 309 22.74 5.68 0.79
CA GLY A 309 23.08 5.49 -0.62
C GLY A 309 23.40 4.05 -1.00
N LEU A 310 23.81 3.20 -0.03
CA LEU A 310 23.98 1.78 -0.25
C LEU A 310 22.64 1.01 -0.45
N PHE A 311 21.51 1.61 -0.08
CA PHE A 311 20.19 0.98 -0.11
C PHE A 311 19.24 1.59 -1.14
N SER A 312 19.41 2.87 -1.49
CA SER A 312 18.52 3.57 -2.44
C SER A 312 19.20 4.79 -3.05
N ASP A 313 19.04 4.93 -4.37
CA ASP A 313 19.48 6.12 -5.15
C ASP A 313 18.39 7.20 -5.22
N THR A 314 17.21 6.97 -4.60
CA THR A 314 16.10 7.93 -4.65
C THR A 314 16.30 9.04 -3.64
N GLY A 315 16.41 10.30 -4.08
CA GLY A 315 16.72 11.46 -3.24
C GLY A 315 15.76 11.66 -2.04
N ASN A 316 14.46 11.38 -2.20
CA ASN A 316 13.48 11.46 -1.12
C ASN A 316 13.72 10.41 -0.02
N VAL A 317 14.01 9.17 -0.41
CA VAL A 317 14.32 8.07 0.53
C VAL A 317 15.59 8.40 1.32
N GLN A 318 16.62 8.92 0.66
CA GLN A 318 17.85 9.35 1.33
C GLN A 318 17.59 10.48 2.33
N THR A 319 16.86 11.53 1.94
CA THR A 319 16.59 12.69 2.81
C THR A 319 15.84 12.29 4.08
N ILE A 320 14.76 11.50 3.94
CA ILE A 320 13.95 11.04 5.08
C ILE A 320 14.75 10.12 5.99
N GLY A 321 15.50 9.17 5.41
CA GLY A 321 16.31 8.23 6.18
C GLY A 321 17.50 8.89 6.87
N THR A 322 18.14 9.89 6.24
CA THR A 322 19.20 10.70 6.84
C THR A 322 18.70 11.47 8.05
N SER A 323 17.52 12.09 7.98
CA SER A 323 16.89 12.75 9.14
C SER A 323 16.72 11.75 10.28
N TYR A 324 16.19 10.55 10.01
CA TYR A 324 16.04 9.49 11.01
C TYR A 324 17.37 9.14 11.69
N LEU A 325 18.42 8.82 10.91
CA LEU A 325 19.71 8.39 11.43
C LEU A 325 20.40 9.51 12.24
N LYS A 326 20.32 10.76 11.79
CA LYS A 326 20.86 11.91 12.52
C LYS A 326 20.19 12.08 13.88
N VAL A 327 18.85 12.03 13.93
CA VAL A 327 18.11 12.11 15.20
C VAL A 327 18.47 10.94 16.12
N ALA A 328 18.46 9.71 15.60
CA ALA A 328 18.82 8.52 16.36
C ALA A 328 20.26 8.62 16.89
N GLY A 329 21.22 9.06 16.06
CA GLY A 329 22.64 9.21 16.44
C GLY A 329 22.87 10.18 17.56
N VAL A 330 22.27 11.39 17.51
CA VAL A 330 22.40 12.41 18.57
C VAL A 330 21.95 11.90 19.92
N PHE A 331 20.86 11.13 19.98
CA PHE A 331 20.25 10.65 21.21
C PHE A 331 20.58 9.19 21.55
N TRP A 332 21.48 8.53 20.80
CA TRP A 332 21.83 7.12 20.97
C TRP A 332 22.28 6.75 22.37
N PHE A 333 22.94 7.69 23.07
CA PHE A 333 23.38 7.48 24.44
C PHE A 333 22.21 7.23 25.41
N LEU A 334 21.02 7.82 25.17
CA LEU A 334 19.84 7.56 26.01
C LEU A 334 19.38 6.10 25.86
N PHE A 335 19.35 5.59 24.63
CA PHE A 335 19.05 4.18 24.36
C PHE A 335 20.05 3.25 25.06
N ALA A 336 21.35 3.56 24.96
CA ALA A 336 22.40 2.78 25.58
C ALA A 336 22.27 2.78 27.12
N VAL A 337 22.09 3.94 27.74
CA VAL A 337 21.91 4.08 29.20
C VAL A 337 20.69 3.30 29.68
N MET A 338 19.55 3.40 28.97
CA MET A 338 18.33 2.68 29.30
C MET A 338 18.55 1.16 29.30
N ASN A 339 19.26 0.63 28.28
CA ASN A 339 19.56 -0.81 28.18
C ASN A 339 20.54 -1.29 29.26
N ILE A 340 21.52 -0.47 29.65
CA ILE A 340 22.45 -0.80 30.72
C ILE A 340 21.73 -0.89 32.06
N TYR A 341 20.86 0.08 32.40
CA TYR A 341 20.07 -0.01 33.65
C TYR A 341 19.09 -1.20 33.63
N THR A 342 18.46 -1.47 32.49
CA THR A 342 17.60 -2.65 32.30
C THR A 342 18.38 -3.93 32.63
N SER A 343 19.58 -4.09 32.09
CA SER A 343 20.41 -5.29 32.27
C SER A 343 21.01 -5.36 33.67
N PHE A 344 21.35 -4.24 34.28
CA PHE A 344 21.76 -4.17 35.64
C PHE A 344 20.69 -4.70 36.61
N PHE A 345 19.47 -4.18 36.52
CA PHE A 345 18.36 -4.64 37.36
C PHE A 345 17.98 -6.11 37.06
N ARG A 346 18.09 -6.54 35.81
CA ARG A 346 17.91 -7.95 35.45
C ARG A 346 18.93 -8.85 36.11
N ALA A 347 20.21 -8.43 36.17
CA ALA A 347 21.27 -9.14 36.86
C ALA A 347 21.00 -9.36 38.33
N LEU A 348 20.31 -8.42 38.98
CA LEU A 348 19.90 -8.49 40.36
C LEU A 348 18.59 -9.31 40.57
N GLY A 349 17.99 -9.85 39.50
CA GLY A 349 16.70 -10.54 39.56
C GLY A 349 15.46 -9.62 39.60
N HIS A 350 15.64 -8.31 39.50
CA HIS A 350 14.57 -7.29 39.55
C HIS A 350 14.09 -7.00 38.13
N THR A 351 13.30 -7.86 37.53
CA THR A 351 12.88 -7.75 36.10
C THR A 351 11.51 -7.13 35.88
N PHE A 352 10.66 -7.13 36.91
CA PHE A 352 9.29 -6.60 36.77
C PHE A 352 9.27 -5.08 36.58
N VAL A 353 10.09 -4.33 37.29
CA VAL A 353 10.18 -2.86 37.16
C VAL A 353 10.72 -2.45 35.79
N PRO A 354 11.84 -3.01 35.28
CA PRO A 354 12.29 -2.82 33.92
C PRO A 354 11.23 -3.11 32.86
N MET A 355 10.42 -4.15 33.04
CA MET A 355 9.31 -4.48 32.13
C MET A 355 8.28 -3.34 32.10
N ILE A 356 7.85 -2.86 33.28
CA ILE A 356 6.87 -1.75 33.34
C ILE A 356 7.44 -0.46 32.76
N ILE A 357 8.70 -0.11 33.07
CA ILE A 357 9.34 1.10 32.50
C ILE A 357 9.37 1.01 30.97
N SER A 358 9.74 -0.15 30.42
CA SER A 358 9.77 -0.34 28.97
C SER A 358 8.37 -0.28 28.34
N PHE A 359 7.37 -0.87 29.00
CA PHE A 359 5.98 -0.82 28.54
C PHE A 359 5.47 0.63 28.47
N VAL A 360 5.67 1.40 29.55
CA VAL A 360 5.26 2.80 29.63
C VAL A 360 6.02 3.64 28.60
N ALA A 361 7.35 3.53 28.56
CA ALA A 361 8.18 4.36 27.67
C ALA A 361 7.90 4.06 26.19
N LEU A 362 7.83 2.78 25.78
CA LEU A 362 7.80 2.41 24.36
C LEU A 362 6.39 2.30 23.79
N LEU A 363 5.37 1.96 24.59
CA LEU A 363 3.98 1.87 24.09
C LEU A 363 3.15 3.07 24.50
N LEU A 364 3.14 3.45 25.78
CA LEU A 364 2.24 4.50 26.27
C LEU A 364 2.77 5.91 26.00
N ILE A 365 4.08 6.10 25.86
CA ILE A 365 4.67 7.41 25.61
C ILE A 365 5.12 7.53 24.16
N ARG A 366 5.98 6.63 23.68
CA ARG A 366 6.56 6.72 22.34
C ARG A 366 5.50 6.76 21.24
N LEU A 367 4.50 5.87 21.26
CA LEU A 367 3.51 5.78 20.17
C LEU A 367 2.60 7.01 20.11
N PRO A 368 1.90 7.43 21.19
CA PRO A 368 1.09 8.64 21.13
C PRO A 368 1.92 9.88 20.81
N LEU A 369 3.12 9.99 21.37
CA LEU A 369 4.00 11.12 21.14
C LEU A 369 4.50 11.17 19.69
N SER A 370 4.93 10.03 19.11
CA SER A 370 5.30 9.94 17.70
C SER A 370 4.12 10.30 16.79
N TYR A 371 2.90 9.86 17.15
CA TYR A 371 1.69 10.23 16.42
C TYR A 371 1.40 11.72 16.51
N ILE A 372 1.40 12.31 17.70
CA ILE A 372 1.14 13.75 17.91
C ILE A 372 2.19 14.60 17.20
N LEU A 373 3.46 14.29 17.39
CA LEU A 373 4.55 15.04 16.74
C LEU A 373 4.52 14.88 15.22
N SER A 374 4.09 13.72 14.71
CA SER A 374 3.98 13.51 13.26
C SER A 374 2.93 14.40 12.60
N ILE A 375 1.92 14.83 13.33
CA ILE A 375 0.90 15.78 12.85
C ILE A 375 1.55 17.15 12.56
N HIS A 376 2.51 17.58 13.38
CA HIS A 376 3.14 18.90 13.30
C HIS A 376 4.44 18.90 12.47
N PHE A 377 5.22 17.83 12.53
CA PHE A 377 6.57 17.75 11.95
C PHE A 377 6.71 16.66 10.87
N GLY A 378 5.61 16.05 10.42
CA GLY A 378 5.65 14.97 9.43
C GLY A 378 6.45 13.76 9.90
N THR A 379 7.26 13.17 9.02
CA THR A 379 8.12 12.02 9.35
C THR A 379 9.11 12.34 10.47
N ASP A 380 9.67 13.56 10.51
CA ASP A 380 10.63 13.97 11.54
C ASP A 380 10.01 13.93 12.94
N GLY A 381 8.71 14.23 13.05
CA GLY A 381 7.97 14.10 14.30
C GLY A 381 7.94 12.66 14.83
N ILE A 382 7.88 11.66 13.98
CA ILE A 382 7.94 10.25 14.38
C ILE A 382 9.31 9.95 15.01
N TRP A 383 10.38 10.51 14.42
CA TRP A 383 11.75 10.26 14.87
C TRP A 383 12.02 10.83 16.28
N TYR A 384 11.45 11.97 16.61
CA TYR A 384 11.60 12.58 17.95
C TYR A 384 10.90 11.79 19.07
N GLY A 385 9.88 10.98 18.75
CA GLY A 385 9.18 10.16 19.72
C GLY A 385 10.07 9.15 20.46
N ALA A 386 11.07 8.59 19.77
CA ALA A 386 12.00 7.64 20.38
C ALA A 386 12.94 8.27 21.41
N PRO A 387 13.70 9.34 21.13
CA PRO A 387 14.56 10.01 22.09
C PRO A 387 13.83 10.49 23.35
N ILE A 388 12.64 11.08 23.20
CA ILE A 388 11.86 11.57 24.33
C ILE A 388 11.44 10.40 25.23
N SER A 389 11.00 9.29 24.64
CA SER A 389 10.65 8.09 25.39
C SER A 389 11.84 7.47 26.12
N TRP A 390 13.02 7.44 25.47
CA TRP A 390 14.26 6.98 26.11
C TRP A 390 14.68 7.88 27.26
N LEU A 391 14.56 9.20 27.12
CA LEU A 391 14.85 10.17 28.19
C LEU A 391 13.97 9.93 29.42
N ILE A 392 12.67 9.78 29.22
CA ILE A 392 11.72 9.47 30.29
C ILE A 392 12.06 8.13 30.96
N GLY A 393 12.38 7.11 30.14
CA GLY A 393 12.85 5.81 30.63
C GLY A 393 14.10 5.93 31.49
N VAL A 394 15.11 6.67 31.03
CA VAL A 394 16.35 6.92 31.78
C VAL A 394 16.08 7.64 33.09
N ILE A 395 15.28 8.72 33.09
CA ILE A 395 14.90 9.46 34.31
C ILE A 395 14.22 8.52 35.30
N THR A 396 13.29 7.69 34.82
CA THR A 396 12.58 6.71 35.65
C THR A 396 13.54 5.68 36.28
N TYR A 397 14.52 5.17 35.47
CA TYR A 397 15.55 4.27 35.99
C TYR A 397 16.47 4.94 37.06
N LEU A 398 16.84 6.21 36.85
CA LEU A 398 17.67 6.96 37.82
C LEU A 398 16.93 7.18 39.15
N ILE A 399 15.62 7.51 39.07
CA ILE A 399 14.76 7.64 40.25
C ILE A 399 14.64 6.30 40.99
N TYR A 400 14.40 5.22 40.23
CA TYR A 400 14.31 3.87 40.78
C TYR A 400 15.63 3.44 41.41
N TYR A 401 16.77 3.68 40.74
CA TYR A 401 18.11 3.39 41.27
C TYR A 401 18.40 4.09 42.58
N LYS A 402 18.02 5.38 42.72
CA LYS A 402 18.20 6.16 43.95
C LYS A 402 17.27 5.75 45.09
N LYS A 403 16.01 5.35 44.78
CA LYS A 403 14.99 4.99 45.78
C LYS A 403 14.99 3.51 46.16
N SER A 404 15.49 2.62 45.32
CA SER A 404 15.59 1.21 45.61
C SER A 404 16.80 0.96 46.50
N HIS A 405 16.58 0.68 47.78
CA HIS A 405 17.56 -0.07 48.56
C HIS A 405 17.58 -1.47 47.95
N TRP A 406 18.67 -1.86 47.31
CA TRP A 406 18.84 -3.07 46.49
C TRP A 406 18.51 -4.38 47.25
N VAL A 407 18.04 -4.27 48.46
CA VAL A 407 17.81 -5.35 49.45
C VAL A 407 16.33 -5.56 49.82
N SER A 408 15.38 -4.68 49.53
CA SER A 408 13.96 -4.92 49.88
C SER A 408 12.92 -4.42 48.89
N ALA A 409 11.97 -5.29 48.61
CA ALA A 409 10.91 -5.14 47.60
C ALA A 409 9.63 -4.54 48.20
N LYS A 410 9.51 -3.22 48.37
CA LYS A 410 8.24 -2.63 48.88
C LYS A 410 7.70 -1.38 48.15
N VAL A 411 8.21 -0.98 46.99
CA VAL A 411 7.87 0.35 46.40
C VAL A 411 6.85 0.34 45.24
N LEU A 412 6.25 -0.82 44.87
CA LEU A 412 5.51 -0.90 43.60
C LEU A 412 3.99 -0.64 43.67
N LYS A 413 3.40 -0.47 44.85
CA LYS A 413 1.94 -0.27 44.96
C LYS A 413 1.44 1.15 44.63
N SER A 414 2.32 2.14 44.48
CA SER A 414 1.93 3.55 44.30
C SER A 414 1.81 4.03 42.84
N PHE A 415 2.32 3.29 41.87
CA PHE A 415 2.36 3.73 40.45
C PHE A 415 1.25 3.12 39.55
N LEU A 416 0.65 2.02 39.97
CA LEU A 416 -0.36 1.32 39.15
C LEU A 416 -1.65 2.13 38.94
N PRO A 417 -2.17 2.92 39.93
CA PRO A 417 -3.36 3.73 39.71
C PRO A 417 -3.15 4.89 38.72
N LEU A 418 -1.96 5.50 38.69
CA LEU A 418 -1.65 6.62 37.82
C LEU A 418 -1.55 6.19 36.36
N VAL A 419 -1.05 4.98 36.08
CA VAL A 419 -0.93 4.40 34.76
C VAL A 419 -2.29 4.01 34.19
N LEU A 420 -3.19 3.47 35.02
CA LEU A 420 -4.57 3.14 34.64
C LEU A 420 -5.43 4.40 34.45
N LEU A 421 -5.23 5.46 35.19
CA LEU A 421 -5.97 6.72 35.05
C LEU A 421 -5.63 7.45 33.73
N LEU A 422 -4.37 7.37 33.27
CA LEU A 422 -3.91 7.99 32.02
C LEU A 422 -4.31 7.20 30.78
N SER A 423 -4.61 5.91 30.91
CA SER A 423 -5.02 5.06 29.78
C SER A 423 -6.52 5.10 29.49
N PHE A 424 -7.38 5.51 30.41
CA PHE A 424 -8.84 5.53 30.24
C PHE A 424 -9.43 6.89 29.87
N SER A 425 -8.70 7.99 30.01
CA SER A 425 -9.28 9.33 29.87
C SER A 425 -9.23 9.96 28.47
N ASN A 426 -8.65 9.31 27.44
CA ASN A 426 -8.46 9.97 26.13
C ASN A 426 -8.78 9.16 24.87
N SER A 427 -9.49 8.04 24.96
CA SER A 427 -9.73 7.21 23.75
C SER A 427 -11.02 7.53 22.98
N GLN A 428 -11.87 8.42 23.44
CA GLN A 428 -13.14 8.71 22.75
C GLN A 428 -13.26 10.08 22.07
N ASN A 429 -12.38 11.06 22.33
CA ASN A 429 -12.52 12.42 21.79
C ASN A 429 -11.44 12.86 20.79
N LEU A 430 -10.48 12.03 20.40
CA LEU A 430 -9.40 12.41 19.47
C LEU A 430 -9.73 12.15 18.00
N PHE A 431 -10.91 11.62 17.66
CA PHE A 431 -11.32 11.32 16.28
C PHE A 431 -12.33 12.30 15.67
N SER A 432 -12.66 13.41 16.32
CA SER A 432 -13.72 14.32 15.88
C SER A 432 -13.28 15.78 15.69
N GLN A 433 -12.06 16.07 15.30
CA GLN A 433 -11.77 17.38 14.70
C GLN A 433 -11.51 17.19 13.21
N ASN A 434 -12.41 17.73 12.39
CA ASN A 434 -12.22 17.80 10.94
C ASN A 434 -11.10 18.82 10.65
N PRO A 435 -9.88 18.40 10.29
CA PRO A 435 -8.72 19.27 10.20
C PRO A 435 -8.77 20.24 9.00
N CYS A 436 -9.75 20.08 8.12
CA CYS A 436 -10.01 20.99 7.01
C CYS A 436 -11.17 21.96 7.29
N LYS A 437 -11.68 22.01 8.52
CA LYS A 437 -12.81 22.90 8.91
C LYS A 437 -12.55 24.37 8.61
N ASP A 438 -11.29 24.79 8.62
CA ASP A 438 -10.85 26.16 8.37
C ASP A 438 -10.48 26.45 6.91
N PHE A 439 -10.72 25.49 5.99
CA PHE A 439 -10.46 25.69 4.57
C PHE A 439 -11.48 26.69 4.00
N LEU A 440 -10.97 27.67 3.24
CA LEU A 440 -11.83 28.50 2.39
C LEU A 440 -12.37 27.68 1.22
N PRO A 441 -13.54 28.04 0.69
CA PRO A 441 -13.98 27.54 -0.61
C PRO A 441 -12.92 27.82 -1.69
N PRO A 442 -12.66 26.90 -2.62
CA PRO A 442 -11.61 27.09 -3.63
C PRO A 442 -11.97 28.14 -4.70
N MET A 443 -13.20 28.67 -4.71
CA MET A 443 -13.68 29.76 -5.57
C MET A 443 -14.62 30.68 -4.81
N ASN A 444 -14.65 31.98 -5.16
CA ASN A 444 -15.52 33.02 -4.57
C ASN A 444 -16.88 33.15 -5.29
N ILE A 445 -17.45 32.03 -5.71
CA ILE A 445 -18.79 31.95 -6.31
C ILE A 445 -19.63 30.92 -5.54
N PRO A 446 -20.96 30.98 -5.62
CA PRO A 446 -21.79 29.92 -5.05
C PRO A 446 -21.42 28.58 -5.62
N LEU A 447 -21.04 27.65 -4.74
CA LEU A 447 -20.55 26.33 -5.14
C LEU A 447 -21.71 25.38 -5.40
N GLY A 448 -21.70 24.76 -6.57
CA GLY A 448 -22.53 23.63 -6.95
C GLY A 448 -21.64 22.56 -7.57
N SER A 449 -22.08 21.31 -7.57
CA SER A 449 -21.32 20.19 -8.15
C SER A 449 -21.90 19.73 -9.48
N SER A 450 -21.03 19.18 -10.32
CA SER A 450 -21.39 18.45 -11.55
C SER A 450 -20.79 17.02 -11.55
N GLY A 451 -20.18 16.59 -10.44
CA GLY A 451 -19.66 15.26 -10.21
C GLY A 451 -19.18 15.12 -8.77
N HIS A 452 -19.70 14.12 -8.04
CA HIS A 452 -19.38 13.89 -6.64
C HIS A 452 -18.14 12.98 -6.47
N PHE A 453 -17.57 13.01 -5.25
CA PHE A 453 -16.48 12.13 -4.86
C PHE A 453 -16.92 10.67 -4.85
N GLY A 454 -16.07 9.76 -5.34
CA GLY A 454 -16.36 8.33 -5.34
C GLY A 454 -17.35 7.89 -6.43
N GLU A 455 -17.85 8.80 -7.25
CA GLU A 455 -18.71 8.49 -8.38
C GLU A 455 -18.04 7.48 -9.32
N LEU A 456 -18.81 6.49 -9.77
CA LEU A 456 -18.37 5.46 -10.70
C LEU A 456 -18.12 6.06 -12.08
N ARG A 457 -16.86 6.04 -12.53
CA ARG A 457 -16.46 6.44 -13.89
C ARG A 457 -15.88 5.27 -14.64
N SER A 458 -15.57 5.42 -15.92
CA SER A 458 -14.96 4.36 -16.71
C SER A 458 -13.63 3.95 -16.11
N ASN A 459 -13.56 2.73 -15.57
CA ASN A 459 -12.36 2.12 -14.98
C ASN A 459 -11.79 2.80 -13.73
N HIS A 460 -12.48 3.74 -13.09
CA HIS A 460 -12.01 4.42 -11.88
C HIS A 460 -13.14 5.08 -11.09
N PHE A 461 -12.88 5.37 -9.81
CA PHE A 461 -13.69 6.26 -9.01
C PHE A 461 -13.28 7.70 -9.24
N HIS A 462 -14.22 8.63 -9.18
CA HIS A 462 -13.95 10.05 -9.20
C HIS A 462 -13.17 10.47 -7.95
N SER A 463 -11.97 11.01 -8.12
CA SER A 463 -11.01 11.28 -7.04
C SER A 463 -11.22 12.60 -6.31
N GLY A 464 -12.12 13.42 -6.76
CA GLY A 464 -12.42 14.73 -6.20
C GLY A 464 -13.88 15.10 -6.34
N ILE A 465 -14.13 16.38 -6.41
CA ILE A 465 -15.44 16.95 -6.71
C ILE A 465 -15.30 17.90 -7.89
N ASP A 466 -16.23 17.82 -8.86
CA ASP A 466 -16.27 18.72 -10.00
C ASP A 466 -17.15 19.92 -9.65
N LEU A 467 -16.55 21.07 -9.40
CA LEU A 467 -17.22 22.30 -9.01
C LEU A 467 -17.62 23.10 -10.24
N ARG A 468 -18.88 23.47 -10.31
CA ARG A 468 -19.46 24.28 -11.42
C ARG A 468 -18.85 25.67 -11.45
N THR A 469 -18.52 26.17 -12.63
CA THR A 469 -18.01 27.50 -12.88
C THR A 469 -19.02 28.39 -13.63
N GLN A 470 -20.33 28.13 -13.46
CA GLN A 470 -21.40 28.80 -14.17
C GLN A 470 -21.29 28.71 -15.70
N SER A 471 -20.77 27.54 -16.19
CA SER A 471 -20.47 27.31 -17.62
C SER A 471 -19.48 28.29 -18.24
N LYS A 472 -18.65 28.96 -17.42
CA LYS A 472 -17.62 29.93 -17.85
C LYS A 472 -16.24 29.45 -17.44
N GLU A 473 -15.27 29.72 -18.29
CA GLU A 473 -13.84 29.64 -17.93
C GLU A 473 -13.42 30.93 -17.20
N ASN A 474 -12.24 30.90 -16.59
CA ASN A 474 -11.55 32.04 -15.95
C ASN A 474 -12.20 32.53 -14.64
N GLN A 475 -12.91 31.66 -13.90
CA GLN A 475 -13.25 31.97 -12.52
C GLN A 475 -11.99 31.90 -11.66
N TYR A 476 -11.81 32.83 -10.74
CA TYR A 476 -10.65 32.85 -9.83
C TYR A 476 -10.65 31.65 -8.90
N VAL A 477 -9.53 30.93 -8.89
CA VAL A 477 -9.26 29.83 -7.96
C VAL A 477 -8.35 30.33 -6.87
N ILE A 478 -8.73 30.07 -5.61
CA ILE A 478 -8.03 30.59 -4.43
C ILE A 478 -7.42 29.46 -3.59
N CYS A 479 -6.35 29.77 -2.87
CA CYS A 479 -5.71 28.88 -1.93
C CYS A 479 -6.56 28.77 -0.65
N PRO A 480 -7.02 27.57 -0.24
CA PRO A 480 -7.95 27.43 0.87
C PRO A 480 -7.30 27.57 2.23
N PHE A 481 -5.99 27.37 2.34
CA PHE A 481 -5.22 27.40 3.58
C PHE A 481 -3.74 27.71 3.31
N ASP A 482 -3.00 28.19 4.29
CA ASP A 482 -1.56 28.44 4.16
C ASP A 482 -0.80 27.18 3.69
N GLY A 483 0.12 27.35 2.72
CA GLY A 483 0.84 26.21 2.16
C GLY A 483 1.89 26.62 1.13
N GLU A 484 2.31 25.65 0.33
CA GLU A 484 3.26 25.88 -0.76
C GLU A 484 2.92 24.97 -1.96
N VAL A 485 3.23 25.44 -3.16
CA VAL A 485 3.09 24.63 -4.36
C VAL A 485 4.12 23.52 -4.33
N SER A 486 3.65 22.26 -4.27
CA SER A 486 4.51 21.08 -4.22
C SER A 486 4.75 20.47 -5.60
N ARG A 487 3.75 20.54 -6.51
CA ARG A 487 3.86 19.97 -7.85
C ARG A 487 3.02 20.75 -8.85
N ILE A 488 3.53 20.89 -10.06
CA ILE A 488 2.82 21.42 -11.22
C ILE A 488 2.91 20.37 -12.32
N LYS A 489 1.74 19.96 -12.83
CA LYS A 489 1.65 18.96 -13.89
C LYS A 489 0.79 19.49 -15.04
N ILE A 490 1.36 19.60 -16.21
CA ILE A 490 0.65 19.95 -17.44
C ILE A 490 0.69 18.76 -18.37
N GLN A 491 -0.47 18.31 -18.80
CA GLN A 491 -0.63 17.18 -19.71
C GLN A 491 -1.69 17.47 -20.75
N VAL A 492 -1.58 16.86 -21.92
CA VAL A 492 -2.50 17.08 -23.04
C VAL A 492 -3.87 16.46 -22.74
N TRP A 493 -3.91 15.33 -22.07
CA TRP A 493 -5.09 14.56 -21.67
C TRP A 493 -5.22 14.52 -20.14
N GLY A 494 -6.23 13.80 -19.63
CA GLY A 494 -6.44 13.65 -18.19
C GLY A 494 -6.81 14.98 -17.53
N GLY A 495 -6.11 15.35 -16.46
CA GLY A 495 -6.40 16.59 -15.70
C GLY A 495 -6.00 17.89 -16.39
N GLY A 496 -5.35 17.86 -17.56
CA GLY A 496 -4.91 19.07 -18.24
C GLY A 496 -3.82 19.84 -17.48
N LYS A 497 -4.09 21.10 -17.16
CA LYS A 497 -3.23 21.93 -16.30
C LYS A 497 -3.61 21.68 -14.84
N ASN A 498 -2.69 21.12 -14.06
CA ASN A 498 -2.92 20.73 -12.67
C ASN A 498 -1.97 21.47 -11.72
N LEU A 499 -2.48 21.82 -10.54
CA LEU A 499 -1.73 22.44 -9.46
C LEU A 499 -1.92 21.64 -8.17
N TYR A 500 -0.83 21.36 -7.46
CA TYR A 500 -0.83 20.68 -6.17
C TYR A 500 -0.25 21.62 -5.12
N ILE A 501 -0.95 21.77 -4.00
CA ILE A 501 -0.55 22.64 -2.90
C ILE A 501 -0.53 21.80 -1.62
N ASP A 502 0.64 21.70 -0.98
CA ASP A 502 0.78 21.08 0.31
C ASP A 502 0.56 22.14 1.41
N HIS A 503 -0.40 21.87 2.28
CA HIS A 503 -0.78 22.77 3.35
C HIS A 503 -0.10 22.42 4.67
N THR A 504 0.06 23.41 5.52
CA THR A 504 0.73 23.27 6.83
C THR A 504 0.01 22.33 7.80
N ASN A 505 -1.26 22.01 7.53
CA ASN A 505 -2.08 21.09 8.34
C ASN A 505 -2.00 19.61 7.89
N GLY A 506 -1.07 19.24 6.98
CA GLY A 506 -0.87 17.86 6.52
C GLY A 506 -1.79 17.38 5.42
N TYR A 507 -2.50 18.30 4.75
CA TYR A 507 -3.35 18.00 3.59
C TYR A 507 -2.79 18.64 2.33
N THR A 508 -3.04 17.99 1.19
CA THR A 508 -2.73 18.52 -0.15
C THR A 508 -4.02 18.79 -0.88
N THR A 509 -4.16 19.98 -1.45
CA THR A 509 -5.25 20.28 -2.39
C THR A 509 -4.75 20.16 -3.82
N VAL A 510 -5.61 19.61 -4.70
CA VAL A 510 -5.30 19.43 -6.12
C VAL A 510 -6.38 20.11 -6.95
N TYR A 511 -5.94 20.88 -7.93
CA TYR A 511 -6.79 21.63 -8.86
C TYR A 511 -6.48 21.14 -10.27
N MET A 512 -7.50 20.75 -11.03
CA MET A 512 -7.33 20.28 -12.41
C MET A 512 -8.19 21.07 -13.39
N HIS A 513 -7.95 20.86 -14.67
CA HIS A 513 -8.63 21.51 -15.80
C HIS A 513 -8.44 23.00 -15.85
N LEU A 514 -7.41 23.56 -15.20
CA LEU A 514 -7.14 24.98 -15.14
C LEU A 514 -6.90 25.57 -16.54
N ASN A 515 -7.31 26.84 -16.73
CA ASN A 515 -7.01 27.58 -17.93
C ASN A 515 -5.62 28.27 -17.83
N GLU A 516 -5.37 28.93 -16.70
CA GLU A 516 -4.16 29.72 -16.50
C GLU A 516 -3.71 29.67 -15.04
N TYR A 517 -2.40 29.67 -14.80
CA TYR A 517 -1.84 29.86 -13.46
C TYR A 517 -1.65 31.34 -13.17
N TYR A 518 -1.91 31.78 -11.93
CA TYR A 518 -1.94 33.17 -11.57
C TYR A 518 -0.66 33.68 -10.92
N GLY A 519 -0.29 34.94 -11.18
CA GLY A 519 0.77 35.66 -10.48
C GLY A 519 2.14 34.97 -10.56
N LYS A 520 2.78 34.77 -9.39
CA LYS A 520 4.12 34.13 -9.27
C LYS A 520 4.15 32.67 -9.76
N ILE A 521 3.02 31.97 -9.67
CA ILE A 521 2.91 30.58 -10.16
C ILE A 521 2.94 30.61 -11.70
N GLY A 522 2.16 31.49 -12.33
CA GLY A 522 2.13 31.62 -13.79
C GLY A 522 3.50 31.98 -14.37
N LYS A 523 4.21 32.93 -13.73
CA LYS A 523 5.58 33.29 -14.12
C LYS A 523 6.52 32.08 -14.02
N TYR A 524 6.48 31.34 -12.89
CA TYR A 524 7.32 30.16 -12.68
C TYR A 524 7.08 29.09 -13.75
N VAL A 525 5.82 28.81 -14.08
CA VAL A 525 5.44 27.87 -15.13
C VAL A 525 5.96 28.30 -16.49
N LEU A 526 5.78 29.55 -16.85
CA LEU A 526 6.20 30.09 -18.14
C LEU A 526 7.73 30.03 -18.28
N ASP A 527 8.46 30.46 -17.24
CA ASP A 527 9.92 30.39 -17.21
C ASP A 527 10.42 28.94 -17.37
N TYR A 528 9.75 27.98 -16.69
CA TYR A 528 10.09 26.56 -16.82
C TYR A 528 9.85 26.03 -18.25
N GLN A 529 8.70 26.36 -18.86
CA GLN A 529 8.34 25.96 -20.22
C GLN A 529 9.32 26.52 -21.27
N TYR A 530 9.70 27.79 -21.17
CA TYR A 530 10.68 28.43 -22.08
C TYR A 530 12.08 27.88 -21.88
N LYS A 531 12.49 27.63 -20.61
CA LYS A 531 13.80 27.05 -20.32
C LYS A 531 13.97 25.65 -20.89
N ASN A 532 12.90 24.84 -20.84
CA ASN A 532 12.92 23.42 -21.23
C ASN A 532 12.31 23.16 -22.62
N HIS A 533 11.87 24.20 -23.32
CA HIS A 533 11.21 24.11 -24.63
C HIS A 533 10.08 23.05 -24.66
N CYS A 534 9.18 23.08 -23.69
CA CYS A 534 8.08 22.12 -23.60
C CYS A 534 6.78 22.79 -23.15
N TYR A 535 5.65 22.29 -23.63
CA TYR A 535 4.32 22.63 -23.09
C TYR A 535 3.95 21.75 -21.92
N ALA A 536 3.95 20.42 -22.14
CA ALA A 536 3.58 19.43 -21.14
C ALA A 536 4.78 19.02 -20.30
N PHE A 537 4.61 18.97 -18.98
CA PHE A 537 5.64 18.54 -18.05
C PHE A 537 5.01 18.12 -16.71
N ASP A 538 5.79 17.41 -15.91
CA ASP A 538 5.46 17.01 -14.55
C ASP A 538 6.65 17.37 -13.66
N HIS A 539 6.48 18.40 -12.80
CA HIS A 539 7.59 19.00 -12.06
C HIS A 539 7.22 19.17 -10.59
N TYR A 540 8.06 18.64 -9.72
CA TYR A 540 8.01 18.91 -8.29
C TYR A 540 8.74 20.20 -7.98
N VAL A 541 8.02 21.16 -7.39
CA VAL A 541 8.55 22.46 -7.05
C VAL A 541 9.43 22.35 -5.80
N PRO A 542 10.66 22.89 -5.81
CA PRO A 542 11.52 22.88 -4.62
C PRO A 542 10.83 23.55 -3.42
N LYS A 543 10.91 22.92 -2.25
CA LYS A 543 10.30 23.38 -1.00
C LYS A 543 10.68 24.84 -0.69
N GLY A 544 9.72 25.63 -0.24
CA GLY A 544 9.89 27.06 0.09
C GLY A 544 9.91 28.01 -1.11
N ARG A 545 9.92 27.52 -2.36
CA ARG A 545 10.02 28.35 -3.58
C ARG A 545 8.77 29.14 -3.90
N LEU A 546 7.58 28.53 -3.73
CA LEU A 546 6.29 29.14 -4.03
C LEU A 546 5.36 29.01 -2.83
N LYS A 547 5.62 29.79 -1.78
CA LYS A 547 4.78 29.89 -0.59
C LYS A 547 3.49 30.65 -0.90
N LEU A 548 2.38 30.21 -0.33
CA LEU A 548 1.04 30.74 -0.50
C LEU A 548 0.40 31.02 0.84
N LYS A 549 -0.42 32.03 0.88
CA LYS A 549 -1.27 32.36 2.00
C LYS A 549 -2.71 31.96 1.69
N LYS A 550 -3.45 31.66 2.75
CA LYS A 550 -4.90 31.48 2.70
C LYS A 550 -5.56 32.67 2.01
N GLY A 551 -6.36 32.43 0.94
CA GLY A 551 -7.01 33.48 0.15
C GLY A 551 -6.22 33.95 -1.08
N ASP A 552 -4.95 33.56 -1.24
CA ASP A 552 -4.19 33.92 -2.45
C ASP A 552 -4.86 33.37 -3.70
N THR A 553 -5.00 34.19 -4.76
CA THR A 553 -5.38 33.71 -6.07
C THR A 553 -4.23 32.90 -6.69
N ILE A 554 -4.54 31.67 -7.11
CA ILE A 554 -3.55 30.69 -7.56
C ILE A 554 -3.65 30.35 -9.05
N ALA A 555 -4.90 30.40 -9.60
CA ALA A 555 -5.16 30.03 -10.97
C ALA A 555 -6.50 30.59 -11.45
N LEU A 556 -6.79 30.37 -12.74
CA LEU A 556 -8.11 30.56 -13.35
C LEU A 556 -8.66 29.20 -13.76
N SER A 557 -9.96 28.98 -13.47
CA SER A 557 -10.65 27.74 -13.87
C SER A 557 -10.76 27.63 -15.38
N GLY A 558 -10.86 26.42 -15.90
CA GLY A 558 -10.89 26.22 -17.33
C GLY A 558 -11.59 24.94 -17.78
N ASN A 559 -11.10 24.41 -18.91
CA ASN A 559 -11.62 23.19 -19.55
C ASN A 559 -10.49 22.40 -20.23
N THR A 560 -9.26 22.42 -19.68
CA THR A 560 -8.10 21.71 -20.27
C THR A 560 -8.10 20.22 -19.99
N GLY A 561 -7.37 19.43 -20.78
CA GLY A 561 -7.31 17.97 -20.62
C GLY A 561 -8.57 17.26 -21.09
N SER A 562 -8.97 16.17 -20.43
CA SER A 562 -10.13 15.34 -20.80
C SER A 562 -11.47 15.83 -20.26
N SER A 563 -11.57 17.11 -19.91
CA SER A 563 -12.82 17.74 -19.41
C SER A 563 -13.89 17.85 -20.50
N GLY A 564 -15.15 17.57 -20.17
CA GLY A 564 -16.29 17.70 -21.05
C GLY A 564 -16.89 19.12 -21.17
N GLY A 565 -16.54 20.02 -20.24
CA GLY A 565 -17.02 21.41 -20.18
C GLY A 565 -16.33 22.19 -19.06
N PRO A 566 -16.52 23.54 -18.98
CA PRO A 566 -15.88 24.36 -17.95
C PRO A 566 -16.31 23.97 -16.54
N HIS A 567 -15.35 23.55 -15.71
CA HIS A 567 -15.50 23.24 -14.29
C HIS A 567 -14.14 23.27 -13.59
N LEU A 568 -14.14 23.25 -12.27
CA LEU A 568 -12.95 23.05 -11.45
C LEU A 568 -13.04 21.67 -10.80
N HIS A 569 -12.15 20.74 -11.20
CA HIS A 569 -11.94 19.50 -10.45
C HIS A 569 -11.09 19.80 -9.22
N TYR A 570 -11.61 19.51 -8.02
CA TYR A 570 -10.99 19.82 -6.75
C TYR A 570 -10.85 18.57 -5.90
N GLU A 571 -9.64 18.31 -5.40
CA GLU A 571 -9.37 17.17 -4.49
C GLU A 571 -8.78 17.66 -3.17
N ILE A 572 -9.07 16.93 -2.11
CA ILE A 572 -8.34 16.97 -0.85
C ILE A 572 -7.69 15.61 -0.64
N ARG A 573 -6.37 15.62 -0.44
CA ARG A 573 -5.58 14.41 -0.18
C ARG A 573 -4.90 14.53 1.17
N ASN A 574 -4.69 13.41 1.82
CA ASN A 574 -3.69 13.35 2.89
C ASN A 574 -2.29 13.46 2.27
N THR A 575 -1.48 14.43 2.68
CA THR A 575 -0.18 14.72 2.06
C THR A 575 0.76 13.53 2.09
N ALA A 576 0.82 12.82 3.22
CA ALA A 576 1.74 11.70 3.41
C ALA A 576 1.36 10.46 2.60
N SER A 577 0.09 10.04 2.63
CA SER A 577 -0.36 8.81 1.96
C SER A 577 -0.85 9.04 0.54
N GLN A 578 -1.05 10.29 0.09
CA GLN A 578 -1.70 10.66 -1.16
C GLN A 578 -3.09 10.04 -1.36
N LYS A 579 -3.68 9.50 -0.29
CA LYS A 579 -5.05 8.99 -0.29
C LYS A 579 -6.00 10.16 -0.50
N THR A 580 -6.87 10.06 -1.50
CA THR A 580 -7.90 11.07 -1.75
C THR A 580 -9.07 10.89 -0.79
N LEU A 581 -9.64 12.00 -0.34
CA LEU A 581 -10.69 12.09 0.67
C LEU A 581 -11.89 12.84 0.11
N ASN A 582 -13.09 12.49 0.55
CA ASN A 582 -14.30 13.19 0.13
C ASN A 582 -14.29 14.65 0.63
N PRO A 583 -14.20 15.66 -0.27
CA PRO A 583 -14.07 17.06 0.13
C PRO A 583 -15.25 17.58 0.96
N ILE A 584 -16.47 17.07 0.74
CA ILE A 584 -17.66 17.47 1.51
C ILE A 584 -17.51 17.02 2.97
N LEU A 585 -17.07 15.78 3.20
CA LEU A 585 -16.80 15.27 4.55
C LEU A 585 -15.61 15.99 5.22
N GLN A 586 -14.72 16.59 4.42
CA GLN A 586 -13.61 17.41 4.92
C GLN A 586 -14.00 18.87 5.16
N GLY A 587 -15.28 19.24 5.02
CA GLY A 587 -15.80 20.57 5.37
C GLY A 587 -16.08 21.49 4.20
N LEU A 588 -15.94 21.04 2.94
CA LEU A 588 -16.37 21.83 1.79
C LEU A 588 -17.90 21.98 1.81
N LYS A 589 -18.37 23.21 1.86
CA LYS A 589 -19.80 23.50 1.94
C LYS A 589 -20.41 23.64 0.55
N ILE A 590 -21.27 22.70 0.18
CA ILE A 590 -22.12 22.76 -1.02
C ILE A 590 -23.56 22.71 -0.53
N GLY A 591 -24.42 23.56 -1.10
CA GLY A 591 -25.85 23.52 -0.80
C GLY A 591 -26.48 22.25 -1.34
N ASP A 592 -27.07 21.43 -0.45
CA ASP A 592 -27.80 20.23 -0.82
C ASP A 592 -28.95 19.95 0.15
N THR A 593 -30.15 19.87 -0.38
CA THR A 593 -31.38 19.55 0.35
C THR A 593 -32.19 18.45 -0.35
N PHE A 594 -31.65 17.88 -1.43
CA PHE A 594 -32.31 16.82 -2.17
C PHE A 594 -31.87 15.47 -1.69
N ALA A 595 -32.79 14.56 -1.47
CA ALA A 595 -32.47 13.15 -1.23
C ALA A 595 -32.11 12.45 -2.56
N PRO A 596 -31.13 11.55 -2.56
CA PRO A 596 -30.82 10.72 -3.73
C PRO A 596 -32.05 9.94 -4.21
N SER A 597 -32.10 9.62 -5.50
CA SER A 597 -33.25 8.93 -6.10
C SER A 597 -32.82 7.69 -6.85
N LEU A 598 -33.54 6.58 -6.67
CA LEU A 598 -33.42 5.36 -7.49
C LEU A 598 -34.15 5.59 -8.82
N TYR A 599 -33.44 5.41 -9.93
CA TYR A 599 -33.93 5.61 -11.30
C TYR A 599 -34.39 4.32 -11.94
N SER A 600 -33.66 3.25 -11.72
CA SER A 600 -33.97 1.92 -12.20
C SER A 600 -33.18 0.87 -11.42
N PHE A 601 -33.64 -0.37 -11.48
CA PHE A 601 -32.86 -1.51 -11.00
C PHE A 601 -32.99 -2.71 -11.94
N ARG A 602 -32.04 -3.62 -11.83
CA ARG A 602 -32.12 -4.94 -12.45
C ARG A 602 -32.12 -5.99 -11.37
N LEU A 603 -32.97 -6.98 -11.51
CA LEU A 603 -32.91 -8.22 -10.78
C LEU A 603 -32.28 -9.27 -11.70
N LEU A 604 -31.18 -9.87 -11.27
CA LEU A 604 -30.40 -10.81 -12.08
C LEU A 604 -30.38 -12.18 -11.42
N VAL A 605 -30.59 -13.21 -12.18
CA VAL A 605 -30.42 -14.59 -11.70
C VAL A 605 -28.94 -14.87 -11.40
N ALA A 606 -28.68 -15.56 -10.28
CA ALA A 606 -27.33 -15.86 -9.83
C ALA A 606 -26.81 -17.20 -10.36
N ASP A 607 -27.69 -18.08 -10.81
CA ASP A 607 -27.39 -19.42 -11.31
C ASP A 607 -28.45 -19.89 -12.34
N GLY A 608 -28.20 -21.02 -12.96
CA GLY A 608 -29.09 -21.59 -14.00
C GLY A 608 -30.39 -22.25 -13.44
N TYR A 609 -30.60 -22.23 -12.13
CA TYR A 609 -31.77 -22.83 -11.48
C TYR A 609 -32.78 -21.80 -10.95
N SER A 610 -32.45 -20.53 -11.10
CA SER A 610 -33.23 -19.40 -10.58
C SER A 610 -34.12 -18.82 -11.69
N SER A 611 -35.33 -18.36 -11.32
CA SER A 611 -36.25 -17.72 -12.27
C SER A 611 -36.90 -16.46 -11.70
N ILE A 612 -37.22 -15.53 -12.61
CA ILE A 612 -37.95 -14.29 -12.32
C ILE A 612 -39.19 -14.26 -13.21
N ASN A 613 -40.38 -14.22 -12.62
CA ASN A 613 -41.67 -14.32 -13.33
C ASN A 613 -41.72 -15.51 -14.31
N GLY A 614 -41.12 -16.65 -13.92
CA GLY A 614 -41.10 -17.89 -14.73
C GLY A 614 -40.02 -17.88 -15.85
N SER A 615 -39.18 -16.85 -15.96
CA SER A 615 -38.08 -16.74 -16.95
C SER A 615 -36.71 -16.78 -16.28
N ASP A 616 -35.68 -17.27 -16.98
CA ASP A 616 -34.27 -17.20 -16.62
C ASP A 616 -33.62 -15.87 -17.00
N GLU A 617 -34.36 -14.97 -17.62
CA GLU A 617 -33.86 -13.67 -18.01
C GLU A 617 -33.85 -12.66 -16.84
N SER A 618 -32.90 -11.75 -16.86
CA SER A 618 -32.86 -10.66 -15.90
C SER A 618 -34.03 -9.69 -16.11
N LEU A 619 -34.67 -9.25 -15.04
CA LEU A 619 -35.72 -8.26 -15.07
C LEU A 619 -35.10 -6.86 -14.95
N PHE A 620 -35.43 -5.95 -15.89
CA PHE A 620 -35.12 -4.53 -15.82
C PHE A 620 -36.38 -3.72 -15.43
N VAL A 621 -36.30 -2.93 -14.39
CA VAL A 621 -37.39 -2.07 -13.89
C VAL A 621 -36.97 -0.60 -14.03
N ASP A 622 -37.72 0.18 -14.84
CA ASP A 622 -37.57 1.63 -15.00
C ASP A 622 -38.54 2.37 -14.10
N LEU A 623 -38.02 3.08 -13.12
CA LEU A 623 -38.84 3.82 -12.15
C LEU A 623 -39.08 5.28 -12.53
N LYS A 624 -38.42 5.78 -13.59
CA LYS A 624 -38.44 7.21 -13.94
C LYS A 624 -39.18 7.51 -15.23
N ASN A 625 -38.92 6.74 -16.30
CA ASN A 625 -39.45 7.10 -17.63
C ASN A 625 -40.78 6.39 -17.92
N LYS A 626 -40.98 5.19 -17.42
CA LYS A 626 -42.24 4.43 -17.52
C LYS A 626 -42.46 3.65 -16.21
N PRO A 627 -42.92 4.30 -15.16
CA PRO A 627 -43.06 3.70 -13.85
C PRO A 627 -44.26 2.74 -13.81
N THR A 628 -44.03 1.51 -14.28
CA THR A 628 -45.03 0.41 -14.16
C THR A 628 -44.87 -0.35 -12.83
N PHE A 629 -43.84 -0.04 -12.06
CA PHE A 629 -43.51 -0.66 -10.81
C PHE A 629 -43.35 0.40 -9.70
N LYS A 630 -43.94 0.16 -8.54
CA LYS A 630 -44.00 1.12 -7.43
C LYS A 630 -43.42 0.52 -6.16
N SER A 631 -43.11 1.38 -5.20
CA SER A 631 -42.76 0.93 -3.86
C SER A 631 -43.90 0.16 -3.25
N GLY A 632 -43.61 -1.04 -2.75
CA GLY A 632 -44.60 -1.99 -2.22
C GLY A 632 -45.02 -3.13 -3.18
N ASP A 633 -44.65 -3.05 -4.47
CA ASP A 633 -44.94 -4.10 -5.44
C ASP A 633 -44.15 -5.39 -5.20
N THR A 634 -44.65 -6.49 -5.74
CA THR A 634 -44.08 -7.82 -5.59
C THR A 634 -43.64 -8.40 -6.94
N ILE A 635 -42.48 -9.09 -6.93
CA ILE A 635 -41.94 -9.84 -8.07
C ILE A 635 -41.96 -11.32 -7.71
N ASN A 636 -42.52 -12.17 -8.55
CA ASN A 636 -42.48 -13.62 -8.37
C ASN A 636 -41.10 -14.15 -8.75
N THR A 637 -40.51 -14.91 -7.87
CA THR A 637 -39.12 -15.37 -8.05
C THR A 637 -38.92 -16.72 -7.40
N THR A 638 -37.94 -17.49 -7.86
CA THR A 638 -37.50 -18.71 -7.15
C THR A 638 -35.98 -18.85 -7.35
N GLY A 639 -35.25 -19.01 -6.23
CA GLY A 639 -33.82 -19.27 -6.25
C GLY A 639 -32.97 -18.07 -5.78
N ARG A 640 -31.88 -17.75 -6.48
CA ARG A 640 -30.79 -16.85 -6.03
C ARG A 640 -30.60 -15.68 -6.98
N PHE A 641 -30.49 -14.48 -6.44
CA PHE A 641 -30.51 -13.23 -7.21
C PHE A 641 -29.46 -12.23 -6.76
N TYR A 642 -29.06 -11.36 -7.70
CA TYR A 642 -28.33 -10.13 -7.43
C TYR A 642 -29.18 -8.93 -7.84
N LEU A 643 -28.84 -7.76 -7.29
CA LEU A 643 -29.38 -6.47 -7.73
C LEU A 643 -28.30 -5.64 -8.43
N ALA A 644 -28.70 -4.93 -9.46
CA ALA A 644 -27.94 -3.82 -10.02
C ALA A 644 -28.79 -2.55 -9.99
N LEU A 645 -28.24 -1.46 -9.43
CA LEU A 645 -28.96 -0.25 -9.06
C LEU A 645 -28.45 0.95 -9.85
N GLU A 646 -29.33 1.69 -10.50
CA GLU A 646 -29.03 2.99 -11.07
C GLU A 646 -29.68 4.08 -10.22
N ALA A 647 -28.87 4.77 -9.47
CA ALA A 647 -29.28 5.83 -8.56
C ALA A 647 -28.43 7.06 -8.74
N TYR A 648 -29.02 8.22 -8.55
CA TYR A 648 -28.36 9.51 -8.67
C TYR A 648 -28.80 10.46 -7.57
N ASP A 649 -27.90 11.36 -7.25
CA ASP A 649 -28.10 12.47 -6.36
C ASP A 649 -28.07 13.80 -7.15
N ARG A 650 -28.52 14.92 -6.50
CA ARG A 650 -28.50 16.26 -7.07
C ARG A 650 -28.21 17.28 -5.99
N SER A 651 -27.34 18.23 -6.28
CA SER A 651 -27.14 19.38 -5.40
C SER A 651 -28.01 20.56 -5.80
N ASN A 652 -28.25 21.49 -4.86
CA ASN A 652 -29.07 22.67 -5.10
C ASN A 652 -28.56 23.51 -6.29
N GLY A 653 -29.48 23.95 -7.15
CA GLY A 653 -29.15 24.72 -8.34
C GLY A 653 -28.45 23.93 -9.47
N SER A 654 -28.42 22.57 -9.39
CA SER A 654 -27.87 21.71 -10.41
C SER A 654 -28.91 20.74 -10.96
N THR A 655 -28.96 20.59 -12.29
CA THR A 655 -29.70 19.52 -12.96
C THR A 655 -28.88 18.28 -13.23
N GLU A 656 -27.60 18.31 -12.90
CA GLU A 656 -26.64 17.21 -13.14
C GLU A 656 -26.92 16.05 -12.22
N LYS A 657 -26.65 14.84 -12.72
CA LYS A 657 -26.76 13.57 -11.99
C LYS A 657 -25.42 13.26 -11.35
N ASN A 658 -25.35 13.33 -10.03
CA ASN A 658 -24.16 13.00 -9.24
C ASN A 658 -24.24 11.57 -8.71
N GLY A 659 -23.10 11.00 -8.29
CA GLY A 659 -23.07 9.72 -7.60
C GLY A 659 -23.68 9.79 -6.20
N VAL A 660 -24.26 8.68 -5.73
CA VAL A 660 -24.82 8.54 -4.38
C VAL A 660 -23.70 8.17 -3.41
N PHE A 661 -23.67 8.82 -2.24
CA PHE A 661 -22.62 8.63 -1.24
C PHE A 661 -22.74 7.32 -0.45
N ASP A 662 -23.93 6.96 0.03
CA ASP A 662 -24.19 5.74 0.80
C ASP A 662 -25.37 4.99 0.18
N THR A 663 -25.10 3.76 -0.30
CA THR A 663 -26.12 2.88 -0.88
C THR A 663 -26.16 1.59 -0.06
N LYS A 664 -27.33 1.24 0.44
CA LYS A 664 -27.55 -0.01 1.20
C LYS A 664 -28.68 -0.80 0.56
N VAL A 665 -28.49 -2.12 0.53
CA VAL A 665 -29.54 -3.08 0.20
C VAL A 665 -29.77 -3.97 1.42
N LEU A 666 -31.02 -4.01 1.85
CA LEU A 666 -31.45 -4.82 3.01
C LEU A 666 -32.45 -5.88 2.56
N VAL A 667 -32.33 -7.08 3.13
CA VAL A 667 -33.29 -8.17 3.00
C VAL A 667 -33.88 -8.42 4.37
N ASN A 668 -35.20 -8.29 4.53
CA ASN A 668 -35.89 -8.43 5.82
C ASN A 668 -35.26 -7.60 6.95
N GLY A 669 -34.79 -6.37 6.62
CA GLY A 669 -34.14 -5.44 7.56
C GLY A 669 -32.64 -5.67 7.78
N GLU A 670 -32.05 -6.73 7.23
CA GLU A 670 -30.63 -7.03 7.35
C GLU A 670 -29.84 -6.50 6.14
N ILE A 671 -28.75 -5.77 6.38
CA ILE A 671 -27.89 -5.22 5.29
C ILE A 671 -27.09 -6.37 4.65
N ILE A 672 -27.38 -6.66 3.38
CA ILE A 672 -26.63 -7.63 2.57
C ILE A 672 -25.54 -6.97 1.71
N PHE A 673 -25.71 -5.69 1.41
CA PHE A 673 -24.76 -4.90 0.61
C PHE A 673 -24.73 -3.46 1.10
N ARG A 674 -23.54 -2.88 1.18
CA ARG A 674 -23.35 -1.44 1.39
C ARG A 674 -22.16 -0.95 0.61
N PHE A 675 -22.34 0.15 -0.12
CA PHE A 675 -21.30 0.95 -0.76
C PHE A 675 -21.24 2.32 -0.10
N ASN A 676 -20.09 2.67 0.51
CA ASN A 676 -19.86 3.97 1.16
C ASN A 676 -18.38 4.35 1.09
N ILE A 677 -18.02 5.29 0.20
CA ILE A 677 -16.63 5.65 -0.07
C ILE A 677 -16.28 7.04 0.51
N LYS A 678 -15.56 7.06 1.63
CA LYS A 678 -15.08 8.28 2.30
C LYS A 678 -13.70 8.74 1.84
N GLY A 679 -12.95 7.86 1.23
CA GLY A 679 -11.62 8.08 0.70
C GLY A 679 -11.01 6.78 0.21
N PHE A 680 -10.14 6.85 -0.81
CA PHE A 680 -9.51 5.68 -1.40
C PHE A 680 -8.09 5.98 -1.88
N SER A 681 -7.28 4.93 -2.05
CA SER A 681 -5.98 5.00 -2.73
C SER A 681 -6.18 4.91 -4.26
N PHE A 682 -5.35 5.59 -5.03
CA PHE A 682 -5.40 5.47 -6.49
C PHE A 682 -5.12 4.04 -6.99
N ALA A 683 -4.39 3.22 -6.21
CA ALA A 683 -4.20 1.80 -6.49
C ALA A 683 -5.54 1.03 -6.49
N ASP A 684 -6.51 1.47 -5.66
CA ASP A 684 -7.81 0.83 -5.52
C ASP A 684 -8.83 1.31 -6.56
N SER A 685 -8.50 2.34 -7.32
CA SER A 685 -9.46 3.03 -8.19
C SER A 685 -10.11 2.12 -9.23
N ARG A 686 -9.39 1.09 -9.71
CA ARG A 686 -9.88 0.18 -10.74
C ARG A 686 -10.90 -0.86 -10.21
N TYR A 687 -11.06 -0.99 -8.90
CA TYR A 687 -12.15 -1.77 -8.32
C TYR A 687 -13.54 -1.20 -8.64
N ALA A 688 -13.63 0.02 -9.18
CA ALA A 688 -14.86 0.54 -9.78
C ALA A 688 -15.50 -0.46 -10.77
N ASN A 689 -14.70 -1.25 -11.48
CA ASN A 689 -15.19 -2.25 -12.43
C ASN A 689 -15.81 -3.49 -11.77
N SER A 690 -15.45 -3.82 -10.53
CA SER A 690 -16.01 -4.97 -9.81
C SER A 690 -17.34 -4.68 -9.11
N ILE A 691 -17.67 -3.42 -8.94
CA ILE A 691 -18.93 -3.00 -8.29
C ILE A 691 -19.95 -2.41 -9.26
N VAL A 692 -19.68 -2.51 -10.55
CA VAL A 692 -20.57 -2.11 -11.63
C VAL A 692 -20.98 -3.35 -12.42
N ASP A 693 -22.23 -3.44 -12.83
CA ASP A 693 -22.63 -4.38 -13.90
C ASP A 693 -21.90 -4.01 -15.19
N TYR A 694 -20.64 -4.51 -15.31
CA TYR A 694 -19.72 -4.11 -16.35
C TYR A 694 -20.19 -4.52 -17.74
N ALA A 695 -20.81 -5.70 -17.86
CA ALA A 695 -21.35 -6.19 -19.12
C ALA A 695 -22.48 -5.28 -19.61
N TYR A 696 -23.40 -4.92 -18.75
CA TYR A 696 -24.48 -3.99 -19.07
C TYR A 696 -23.96 -2.59 -19.41
N TYR A 697 -22.95 -2.11 -18.67
CA TYR A 697 -22.29 -0.85 -18.99
C TYR A 697 -21.63 -0.85 -20.39
N GLN A 698 -20.99 -1.95 -20.78
CA GLN A 698 -20.35 -2.04 -22.10
C GLN A 698 -21.38 -2.02 -23.24
N THR A 699 -22.54 -2.64 -23.06
CA THR A 699 -23.60 -2.75 -24.07
C THR A 699 -24.54 -1.55 -24.08
N GLN A 700 -25.04 -1.13 -22.92
CA GLN A 700 -26.08 -0.11 -22.77
C GLN A 700 -25.57 1.30 -22.38
N LYS A 701 -24.27 1.42 -22.04
CA LYS A 701 -23.61 2.64 -21.57
C LYS A 701 -24.24 3.23 -20.30
N ARG A 702 -25.00 2.43 -19.53
CA ARG A 702 -25.58 2.80 -18.23
C ARG A 702 -24.78 2.13 -17.12
N ARG A 703 -24.41 2.89 -16.09
CA ARG A 703 -23.67 2.37 -14.94
C ARG A 703 -24.64 2.01 -13.83
N MET A 704 -24.69 0.74 -13.49
CA MET A 704 -25.52 0.24 -12.39
C MET A 704 -24.61 -0.35 -11.31
N LEU A 705 -24.77 0.11 -10.08
CA LEU A 705 -24.06 -0.42 -8.92
C LEU A 705 -24.53 -1.85 -8.64
N TRP A 706 -23.59 -2.81 -8.60
CA TRP A 706 -23.91 -4.23 -8.53
C TRP A 706 -23.69 -4.79 -7.12
N THR A 707 -24.64 -5.56 -6.60
CA THR A 707 -24.53 -6.16 -5.26
C THR A 707 -23.68 -7.43 -5.21
N LYS A 708 -23.27 -8.00 -6.35
CA LYS A 708 -22.45 -9.22 -6.43
C LYS A 708 -21.04 -9.01 -5.86
N GLU A 709 -20.63 -9.86 -4.92
CA GLU A 709 -19.24 -9.92 -4.45
C GLU A 709 -18.39 -10.75 -5.42
N HIS A 710 -17.29 -10.20 -5.89
CA HIS A 710 -16.27 -10.90 -6.65
C HIS A 710 -15.17 -11.46 -5.76
N ASN A 711 -14.45 -12.47 -6.22
CA ASN A 711 -13.34 -13.09 -5.48
C ASN A 711 -12.21 -12.08 -5.21
N ASN A 712 -11.81 -11.31 -6.23
CA ASN A 712 -10.92 -10.16 -6.09
C ASN A 712 -11.76 -8.92 -5.73
N ARG A 713 -12.07 -8.79 -4.48
CA ARG A 713 -13.00 -7.78 -3.95
C ARG A 713 -12.32 -6.46 -3.60
N PRO A 714 -13.05 -5.33 -3.67
CA PRO A 714 -12.56 -4.02 -3.27
C PRO A 714 -12.27 -3.94 -1.77
N PRO A 715 -11.45 -2.94 -1.35
CA PRO A 715 -11.21 -2.63 0.06
C PRO A 715 -12.48 -2.21 0.82
N SER A 716 -12.31 -1.79 2.06
CA SER A 716 -13.31 -1.55 3.12
C SER A 716 -14.48 -0.58 2.84
N TYR A 717 -14.54 0.08 1.66
CA TYR A 717 -15.67 0.96 1.29
C TYR A 717 -16.87 0.22 0.68
N VAL A 718 -16.76 -1.09 0.50
CA VAL A 718 -17.88 -1.98 0.15
C VAL A 718 -17.96 -3.11 1.16
N SER A 719 -19.16 -3.45 1.60
CA SER A 719 -19.40 -4.61 2.45
C SER A 719 -20.50 -5.48 1.86
N TYR A 720 -20.30 -6.80 2.01
CA TYR A 720 -21.22 -7.82 1.53
C TYR A 720 -21.55 -8.79 2.65
N LYS A 721 -22.80 -9.26 2.70
CA LYS A 721 -23.23 -10.44 3.41
C LYS A 721 -23.78 -11.45 2.41
N ASN A 722 -23.55 -12.75 2.63
CA ASN A 722 -23.96 -13.82 1.70
C ASN A 722 -23.53 -13.54 0.24
N LYS A 723 -22.31 -12.99 0.04
CA LYS A 723 -21.79 -12.57 -1.28
C LYS A 723 -22.71 -11.60 -2.06
N GLY A 724 -23.60 -10.87 -1.35
CA GLY A 724 -24.61 -10.02 -1.96
C GLY A 724 -25.77 -10.76 -2.63
N ILE A 725 -25.90 -12.06 -2.37
CA ILE A 725 -26.94 -12.93 -2.91
C ILE A 725 -28.22 -12.82 -2.07
N ILE A 726 -29.35 -12.67 -2.75
CA ILE A 726 -30.69 -12.77 -2.20
C ILE A 726 -31.22 -14.16 -2.52
N GLU A 727 -31.50 -14.97 -1.53
CA GLU A 727 -32.09 -16.29 -1.71
C GLU A 727 -33.58 -16.24 -1.36
N VAL A 728 -34.43 -16.78 -2.23
CA VAL A 728 -35.88 -16.83 -2.05
C VAL A 728 -36.34 -18.28 -2.22
N GLY A 729 -36.82 -18.89 -1.12
CA GLY A 729 -37.40 -20.23 -1.09
C GLY A 729 -38.84 -20.25 -1.59
N GLN A 730 -39.38 -21.46 -1.85
CA GLN A 730 -40.77 -21.63 -2.26
C GLN A 730 -41.74 -21.08 -1.22
N GLY A 731 -42.70 -20.27 -1.65
CA GLY A 731 -43.67 -19.62 -0.80
C GLY A 731 -43.13 -18.52 0.13
N GLU A 732 -41.83 -18.29 0.12
CA GLU A 732 -41.20 -17.32 1.01
C GLU A 732 -41.40 -15.91 0.48
N LEU A 733 -41.73 -14.95 1.36
CA LEU A 733 -41.82 -13.52 1.06
C LEU A 733 -40.60 -12.81 1.65
N LYS A 734 -39.78 -12.18 0.79
CA LYS A 734 -38.63 -11.35 1.19
C LYS A 734 -38.93 -9.88 0.96
N LYS A 735 -38.79 -9.07 2.00
CA LYS A 735 -38.83 -7.63 1.90
C LYS A 735 -37.43 -7.11 1.48
N ILE A 736 -37.35 -6.45 0.36
CA ILE A 736 -36.15 -5.78 -0.14
C ILE A 736 -36.28 -4.28 0.09
N SER A 737 -35.27 -3.69 0.75
CA SER A 737 -35.22 -2.24 0.99
C SER A 737 -33.92 -1.69 0.42
N ILE A 738 -34.01 -0.72 -0.50
CA ILE A 738 -32.89 0.02 -1.06
C ILE A 738 -32.87 1.38 -0.39
N VAL A 739 -31.83 1.67 0.38
CA VAL A 739 -31.69 2.92 1.13
C VAL A 739 -30.53 3.71 0.53
N LEU A 740 -30.80 4.93 0.11
CA LEU A 740 -29.83 5.84 -0.51
C LEU A 740 -29.67 7.07 0.38
N ALA A 741 -28.45 7.50 0.62
CA ALA A 741 -28.17 8.72 1.38
C ALA A 741 -27.00 9.51 0.77
N ASP A 742 -27.02 10.83 0.94
CA ASP A 742 -25.93 11.74 0.60
C ASP A 742 -25.01 12.03 1.79
N GLU A 743 -24.03 12.92 1.61
CA GLU A 743 -23.07 13.34 2.65
C GLU A 743 -23.69 14.26 3.70
N LYS A 744 -24.88 14.83 3.43
CA LYS A 744 -25.63 15.72 4.34
C LYS A 744 -26.61 14.97 5.23
N GLY A 745 -26.90 13.70 4.88
CA GLY A 745 -27.87 12.87 5.57
C GLY A 745 -29.28 12.92 4.97
N ASN A 746 -29.48 13.58 3.80
CA ASN A 746 -30.72 13.45 3.07
C ASN A 746 -30.84 12.01 2.57
N GLN A 747 -31.99 11.37 2.84
CA GLN A 747 -32.18 9.93 2.59
C GLN A 747 -33.48 9.68 1.83
N SER A 748 -33.45 8.65 0.99
CA SER A 748 -34.64 8.04 0.38
C SER A 748 -34.60 6.54 0.47
N ASP A 749 -35.76 5.90 0.48
CA ASP A 749 -35.93 4.43 0.50
C ASP A 749 -36.87 4.00 -0.60
N PHE A 750 -36.56 2.83 -1.15
CA PHE A 750 -37.42 2.13 -2.09
C PHE A 750 -37.60 0.70 -1.62
N ILE A 751 -38.85 0.27 -1.43
CA ILE A 751 -39.18 -1.05 -0.86
C ILE A 751 -39.96 -1.83 -1.92
N PHE A 752 -39.64 -3.13 -2.08
CA PHE A 752 -40.40 -4.06 -2.87
C PHE A 752 -40.28 -5.49 -2.28
N TYR A 753 -41.07 -6.41 -2.79
CA TYR A 753 -41.12 -7.76 -2.28
C TYR A 753 -40.72 -8.77 -3.36
N LEU A 754 -40.01 -9.83 -2.96
CA LEU A 754 -39.78 -11.02 -3.76
C LEU A 754 -40.62 -12.16 -3.15
N GLN A 755 -41.55 -12.71 -3.95
CA GLN A 755 -42.40 -13.81 -3.55
C GLN A 755 -41.92 -15.10 -4.20
N GLY A 756 -41.58 -16.09 -3.38
CA GLY A 756 -41.21 -17.40 -3.85
C GLY A 756 -42.38 -18.11 -4.52
N ASP A 757 -42.20 -18.51 -5.79
CA ASP A 757 -43.23 -19.23 -6.54
C ASP A 757 -43.45 -20.61 -5.93
N LEU A 758 -44.74 -21.07 -5.91
CA LEU A 758 -45.13 -22.37 -5.39
C LEU A 758 -44.95 -23.49 -6.42
N GLN A 759 -44.81 -23.16 -7.69
CA GLN A 759 -44.60 -24.14 -8.79
C GLN A 759 -43.13 -24.50 -8.97
N ASN A 760 -42.87 -25.79 -9.19
CA ASN A 760 -41.53 -26.35 -9.32
C ASN A 760 -40.68 -25.62 -10.39
N PRO A 761 -39.38 -25.44 -10.12
CA PRO A 761 -38.48 -24.86 -11.10
C PRO A 761 -38.42 -25.69 -12.36
N ASN A 762 -38.53 -25.04 -13.45
CA ASN A 762 -38.71 -25.50 -14.84
C ASN A 762 -37.71 -26.59 -15.25
N ILE A 763 -38.18 -27.84 -15.47
CA ILE A 763 -37.42 -28.90 -16.15
C ILE A 763 -36.99 -28.49 -17.56
N ALA A 764 -37.65 -27.51 -18.17
CA ALA A 764 -37.25 -26.91 -19.47
C ALA A 764 -35.89 -26.21 -19.44
N LEU A 765 -35.45 -25.70 -18.30
CA LEU A 765 -34.13 -25.07 -18.12
C LEU A 765 -33.01 -26.12 -18.14
N PHE A 766 -33.24 -27.30 -17.62
CA PHE A 766 -32.29 -28.42 -17.61
C PHE A 766 -31.98 -28.93 -19.04
N ASN A 767 -32.96 -28.83 -19.90
CA ASN A 767 -32.78 -29.25 -21.32
C ASN A 767 -32.04 -28.22 -22.18
N LYS A 768 -32.02 -26.95 -21.80
CA LYS A 768 -31.28 -25.89 -22.50
C LYS A 768 -29.78 -25.92 -22.21
N LEU A 769 -29.39 -26.38 -21.01
CA LEU A 769 -27.99 -26.57 -20.63
C LEU A 769 -27.30 -27.74 -21.37
N ASN A 770 -28.06 -28.63 -21.95
CA ASN A 770 -27.58 -29.79 -22.72
C ASN A 770 -27.61 -29.61 -24.26
N ALA A 771 -28.00 -28.44 -24.75
CA ALA A 771 -27.89 -28.11 -26.17
C ALA A 771 -26.42 -27.80 -26.51
N ASN A 772 -25.80 -28.67 -27.28
CA ASN A 772 -24.44 -28.57 -27.80
C ASN A 772 -24.26 -27.29 -28.65
N ASP A 773 -23.81 -26.20 -28.01
CA ASP A 773 -23.06 -25.19 -28.73
C ASP A 773 -21.66 -25.76 -28.99
N GLU A 774 -21.19 -25.75 -30.25
CA GLU A 774 -19.82 -26.12 -30.61
C GLU A 774 -18.85 -25.30 -29.73
N ALA A 775 -18.21 -25.98 -28.77
CA ALA A 775 -17.36 -25.34 -27.79
C ALA A 775 -16.15 -24.70 -28.49
N LYS A 776 -16.11 -23.38 -28.54
CA LYS A 776 -14.90 -22.64 -28.93
C LYS A 776 -13.76 -23.02 -27.99
N PRO A 777 -12.52 -23.12 -28.51
CA PRO A 777 -11.37 -23.36 -27.65
C PRO A 777 -11.37 -22.38 -26.46
N SER A 778 -11.45 -22.89 -25.26
CA SER A 778 -11.40 -22.08 -24.01
C SER A 778 -10.12 -22.39 -23.24
N TYR A 779 -9.66 -21.38 -22.51
CA TYR A 779 -8.52 -21.46 -21.64
C TYR A 779 -8.93 -21.01 -20.25
N HIS A 780 -8.67 -21.84 -19.25
CA HIS A 780 -8.93 -21.50 -17.86
C HIS A 780 -7.90 -20.49 -17.34
N LEU A 781 -8.34 -19.33 -16.86
CA LEU A 781 -7.54 -18.30 -16.22
C LEU A 781 -7.96 -18.15 -14.75
N ALA A 782 -7.06 -18.45 -13.84
CA ALA A 782 -7.30 -18.25 -12.42
C ALA A 782 -7.04 -16.78 -12.00
N TRP A 783 -7.96 -16.20 -11.23
CA TRP A 783 -7.83 -14.81 -10.78
C TRP A 783 -6.68 -14.61 -9.80
N ASN A 784 -6.38 -15.61 -8.97
CA ASN A 784 -5.42 -15.55 -7.86
C ASN A 784 -4.03 -16.11 -8.20
N LYS A 785 -3.77 -16.45 -9.46
CA LYS A 785 -2.48 -16.97 -9.95
C LYS A 785 -2.01 -16.18 -11.17
N ALA A 786 -0.72 -16.24 -11.41
CA ALA A 786 -0.18 -15.81 -12.69
C ALA A 786 -0.60 -16.80 -13.78
N ASN A 787 -1.08 -16.27 -14.90
CA ASN A 787 -1.52 -17.08 -16.03
C ASN A 787 -0.56 -16.88 -17.20
N LYS A 788 -0.30 -17.95 -17.93
CA LYS A 788 0.49 -17.91 -19.17
C LYS A 788 -0.09 -18.89 -20.18
N ILE A 789 -0.56 -18.38 -21.29
CA ILE A 789 -1.10 -19.14 -22.41
C ILE A 789 -0.19 -18.92 -23.61
N THR A 790 0.10 -19.99 -24.33
CA THR A 790 0.79 -19.95 -25.62
C THR A 790 -0.17 -20.45 -26.69
N PHE A 791 -0.43 -19.63 -27.69
CA PHE A 791 -1.32 -19.97 -28.81
C PHE A 791 -0.58 -20.79 -29.86
N ALA A 792 -1.33 -21.40 -30.77
CA ALA A 792 -0.79 -22.30 -31.82
C ALA A 792 0.26 -21.65 -32.73
N ASP A 793 0.20 -20.33 -32.97
CA ASP A 793 1.18 -19.57 -33.74
C ASP A 793 2.40 -19.12 -32.90
N SER A 794 2.55 -19.60 -31.67
CA SER A 794 3.56 -19.21 -30.69
C SER A 794 3.40 -17.79 -30.13
N SER A 795 2.33 -17.07 -30.44
CA SER A 795 1.93 -15.87 -29.71
C SER A 795 1.52 -16.24 -28.30
N SER A 796 1.60 -15.33 -27.34
CA SER A 796 1.28 -15.65 -25.96
C SER A 796 0.59 -14.51 -25.21
N LEU A 797 -0.23 -14.90 -24.25
CA LEU A 797 -0.89 -14.01 -23.31
C LEU A 797 -0.46 -14.38 -21.89
N SER A 798 -0.05 -13.42 -21.09
CA SER A 798 0.30 -13.63 -19.69
C SER A 798 -0.25 -12.54 -18.78
N SER A 799 -0.55 -12.91 -17.56
CA SER A 799 -1.04 -11.99 -16.53
C SER A 799 -0.45 -12.33 -15.17
N ASP A 800 -0.31 -11.32 -14.35
CA ASP A 800 0.01 -11.51 -12.93
C ASP A 800 -1.23 -11.95 -12.16
N ALA A 801 -1.01 -12.49 -10.96
CA ALA A 801 -2.08 -12.77 -10.02
C ALA A 801 -2.88 -11.50 -9.67
N GLY A 802 -4.19 -11.65 -9.48
CA GLY A 802 -5.11 -10.53 -9.26
C GLY A 802 -5.37 -9.68 -10.49
N SER A 803 -5.08 -10.16 -11.69
CA SER A 803 -5.40 -9.43 -12.94
C SER A 803 -6.87 -9.55 -13.35
N LEU A 804 -7.60 -10.51 -12.80
CA LEU A 804 -9.03 -10.72 -12.99
C LEU A 804 -9.78 -10.51 -11.66
N TYR A 805 -11.11 -10.38 -11.75
CA TYR A 805 -11.98 -10.30 -10.57
C TYR A 805 -12.51 -11.66 -10.13
N GLU A 806 -12.62 -12.61 -11.06
CA GLU A 806 -13.03 -14.01 -10.85
C GLU A 806 -12.23 -14.92 -11.80
N ASP A 807 -12.31 -16.23 -11.60
CA ASP A 807 -11.82 -17.20 -12.56
C ASP A 807 -12.56 -17.05 -13.89
N LEU A 808 -11.89 -17.28 -15.00
CA LEU A 808 -12.43 -17.03 -16.33
C LEU A 808 -12.13 -18.18 -17.28
N GLU A 809 -13.16 -18.72 -17.92
CA GLU A 809 -13.03 -19.53 -19.11
C GLU A 809 -12.91 -18.60 -20.32
N MET A 810 -11.67 -18.37 -20.75
CA MET A 810 -11.35 -17.41 -21.79
C MET A 810 -11.51 -18.05 -23.18
N GLU A 811 -12.46 -17.55 -23.96
CA GLU A 811 -12.57 -17.90 -25.37
C GLU A 811 -11.43 -17.28 -26.18
N TYR A 812 -10.95 -18.03 -27.18
CA TYR A 812 -9.91 -17.56 -28.08
C TYR A 812 -10.21 -17.94 -29.51
N GLY A 813 -9.90 -17.03 -30.45
CA GLY A 813 -9.93 -17.26 -31.86
C GLY A 813 -8.81 -16.51 -32.58
N ALA A 814 -8.39 -17.00 -33.74
CA ALA A 814 -7.41 -16.33 -34.57
C ALA A 814 -7.84 -16.37 -36.05
N SER A 815 -7.58 -15.27 -36.74
CA SER A 815 -7.79 -15.18 -38.20
C SER A 815 -6.56 -14.57 -38.86
N GLU A 816 -6.44 -14.73 -40.19
CA GLU A 816 -5.30 -14.22 -40.93
C GLU A 816 -5.29 -12.68 -40.96
N GLY A 817 -4.11 -12.11 -40.81
CA GLY A 817 -3.87 -10.68 -40.88
C GLY A 817 -2.61 -10.35 -41.70
N LYS A 818 -2.41 -9.07 -42.00
CA LYS A 818 -1.36 -8.63 -42.93
C LYS A 818 0.06 -8.86 -42.41
N TYR A 819 0.31 -8.53 -41.15
CA TYR A 819 1.65 -8.57 -40.51
C TYR A 819 1.74 -9.56 -39.35
N SER A 820 0.60 -10.01 -38.85
CA SER A 820 0.43 -11.06 -37.85
C SER A 820 -0.97 -11.64 -37.99
N LYS A 821 -1.27 -12.69 -37.24
CA LYS A 821 -2.67 -13.09 -37.04
C LYS A 821 -3.43 -12.00 -36.29
N ILE A 822 -4.75 -11.98 -36.49
CA ILE A 822 -5.69 -11.20 -35.69
C ILE A 822 -6.14 -12.10 -34.52
N HIS A 823 -5.75 -11.77 -33.29
CA HIS A 823 -6.08 -12.54 -32.10
C HIS A 823 -7.37 -11.99 -31.48
N SER A 824 -8.42 -12.80 -31.47
CA SER A 824 -9.66 -12.50 -30.72
C SER A 824 -9.53 -13.12 -29.34
N ILE A 825 -9.31 -12.28 -28.35
CA ILE A 825 -9.05 -12.66 -26.95
C ILE A 825 -10.30 -12.29 -26.17
N HIS A 826 -11.14 -13.26 -25.89
CA HIS A 826 -12.37 -13.17 -25.10
C HIS A 826 -13.29 -11.98 -25.45
N ASN A 827 -14.27 -11.70 -24.58
CA ASN A 827 -15.28 -10.67 -24.78
C ASN A 827 -14.93 -9.39 -23.99
N ARG A 828 -15.17 -8.22 -24.60
CA ARG A 828 -14.97 -6.89 -23.95
C ARG A 828 -15.89 -6.62 -22.77
N THR A 829 -16.93 -7.42 -22.57
CA THR A 829 -17.85 -7.28 -21.43
C THR A 829 -17.27 -7.79 -20.12
N VAL A 830 -16.12 -8.48 -20.14
CA VAL A 830 -15.40 -8.94 -18.95
C VAL A 830 -14.30 -7.94 -18.59
N PRO A 831 -14.31 -7.40 -17.37
CA PRO A 831 -13.32 -6.40 -16.96
C PRO A 831 -11.98 -7.03 -16.56
N ILE A 832 -10.88 -6.32 -16.86
CA ILE A 832 -9.53 -6.65 -16.44
C ILE A 832 -9.12 -5.70 -15.28
N HIS A 833 -8.63 -6.25 -14.18
CA HIS A 833 -8.16 -5.45 -13.05
C HIS A 833 -6.73 -4.92 -13.26
N LYS A 834 -5.76 -5.80 -13.55
CA LYS A 834 -4.40 -5.42 -13.94
C LYS A 834 -4.16 -5.81 -15.40
N ALA A 835 -3.33 -5.04 -16.07
CA ALA A 835 -3.05 -5.28 -17.48
C ALA A 835 -2.42 -6.66 -17.75
N PHE A 836 -2.77 -7.27 -18.87
CA PHE A 836 -2.13 -8.47 -19.40
C PHE A 836 -1.00 -8.09 -20.33
N THR A 837 0.02 -8.94 -20.43
CA THR A 837 1.07 -8.83 -21.44
C THR A 837 0.72 -9.74 -22.62
N LEU A 838 0.54 -9.13 -23.78
CA LEU A 838 0.27 -9.83 -25.05
C LEU A 838 1.53 -9.79 -25.90
N LYS A 839 2.01 -10.97 -26.34
CA LYS A 839 3.12 -11.15 -27.29
C LYS A 839 2.55 -11.73 -28.58
N ILE A 840 2.60 -10.96 -29.66
CA ILE A 840 2.11 -11.34 -30.96
C ILE A 840 3.30 -11.69 -31.85
N ARG A 841 3.32 -12.90 -32.40
CA ARG A 841 4.30 -13.30 -33.39
C ARG A 841 4.00 -12.61 -34.73
N TYR A 842 5.01 -12.01 -35.35
CA TYR A 842 4.87 -11.38 -36.66
C TYR A 842 5.45 -12.24 -37.77
N ASN A 843 4.92 -12.06 -38.99
CA ASN A 843 5.39 -12.70 -40.20
C ASN A 843 6.50 -11.88 -40.89
N ASP A 844 7.13 -12.47 -41.95
CA ASP A 844 8.28 -11.84 -42.60
C ASP A 844 7.95 -10.52 -43.33
N LYS A 845 6.68 -10.28 -43.68
CA LYS A 845 6.22 -9.03 -44.29
C LYS A 845 6.41 -7.81 -43.34
N LEU A 846 6.55 -8.04 -42.04
CA LEU A 846 6.83 -6.95 -41.10
C LEU A 846 8.31 -6.55 -41.04
N ILE A 847 9.23 -7.41 -41.47
CA ILE A 847 10.68 -7.21 -41.29
C ILE A 847 11.16 -5.85 -41.78
N PRO A 848 10.75 -5.37 -42.99
CA PRO A 848 11.19 -4.03 -43.46
C PRO A 848 10.62 -2.87 -42.65
N TYR A 849 9.57 -3.08 -41.88
CA TYR A 849 8.80 -2.03 -41.19
C TYR A 849 8.88 -2.12 -39.67
N LYS A 850 9.82 -2.88 -39.11
CA LYS A 850 9.91 -3.10 -37.64
C LYS A 850 9.81 -1.83 -36.82
N ASN A 851 10.53 -0.78 -37.20
CA ASN A 851 10.56 0.50 -36.50
C ASN A 851 9.24 1.31 -36.64
N LYS A 852 8.38 0.94 -37.60
CA LYS A 852 7.08 1.57 -37.86
C LYS A 852 5.90 0.75 -37.30
N ALA A 853 6.17 -0.40 -36.72
CA ALA A 853 5.16 -1.35 -36.26
C ALA A 853 4.60 -0.96 -34.88
N LEU A 854 3.33 -1.27 -34.67
CA LEU A 854 2.62 -1.14 -33.40
C LEU A 854 1.50 -2.20 -33.31
N VAL A 855 1.14 -2.56 -32.09
CA VAL A 855 -0.06 -3.34 -31.82
C VAL A 855 -1.27 -2.42 -31.86
N VAL A 856 -2.32 -2.86 -32.53
CA VAL A 856 -3.61 -2.18 -32.55
C VAL A 856 -4.72 -3.09 -32.03
N SER A 857 -5.67 -2.52 -31.32
CA SER A 857 -6.96 -3.15 -31.07
C SER A 857 -7.94 -2.80 -32.19
N LEU A 858 -8.85 -3.73 -32.52
CA LEU A 858 -9.86 -3.57 -33.54
C LEU A 858 -11.25 -3.50 -32.92
N ASP A 859 -12.05 -2.50 -33.29
CA ASP A 859 -13.47 -2.49 -32.94
C ASP A 859 -14.27 -3.39 -33.89
N ASP A 860 -15.59 -3.48 -33.71
CA ASP A 860 -16.48 -4.33 -34.51
C ASP A 860 -16.55 -3.89 -35.98
N LYS A 861 -16.25 -2.61 -36.27
CA LYS A 861 -16.16 -2.05 -37.60
C LYS A 861 -14.74 -2.12 -38.20
N GLY A 862 -13.80 -2.77 -37.52
CA GLY A 862 -12.40 -2.88 -37.92
C GLY A 862 -11.56 -1.63 -37.77
N ARG A 863 -12.05 -0.59 -37.09
CA ARG A 863 -11.26 0.62 -36.81
C ARG A 863 -10.13 0.30 -35.81
N GLN A 864 -8.95 0.80 -36.13
CA GLN A 864 -7.73 0.56 -35.36
C GLN A 864 -7.52 1.60 -34.27
N THR A 865 -7.17 1.12 -33.08
CA THR A 865 -6.73 1.95 -31.97
C THR A 865 -5.33 1.53 -31.55
N ASN A 866 -4.42 2.49 -31.41
CA ASN A 866 -3.03 2.25 -31.02
C ASN A 866 -2.91 1.74 -29.58
N GLU A 867 -2.32 0.55 -29.39
CA GLU A 867 -1.98 -0.04 -28.09
C GLU A 867 -0.46 0.01 -27.81
N GLY A 868 0.31 0.63 -28.70
CA GLY A 868 1.76 0.72 -28.59
C GLY A 868 2.49 -0.58 -28.92
N GLY A 869 3.48 -0.90 -28.09
CA GLY A 869 4.23 -2.15 -28.19
C GLY A 869 5.69 -1.98 -28.55
N LYS A 870 6.49 -3.00 -28.17
CA LYS A 870 7.93 -3.10 -28.43
C LYS A 870 8.24 -4.41 -29.14
N ILE A 871 9.22 -4.39 -30.04
CA ILE A 871 9.71 -5.61 -30.68
C ILE A 871 10.70 -6.32 -29.78
N GLU A 872 10.50 -7.61 -29.58
CA GLU A 872 11.35 -8.54 -28.82
C GLU A 872 11.57 -9.81 -29.66
N GLY A 873 12.69 -9.90 -30.36
CA GLY A 873 12.96 -11.02 -31.27
C GLY A 873 11.96 -11.10 -32.42
N ARG A 874 11.21 -12.20 -32.51
CA ARG A 874 10.13 -12.44 -33.50
C ARG A 874 8.74 -12.05 -33.00
N TYR A 875 8.67 -11.32 -31.88
CA TYR A 875 7.41 -10.95 -31.27
C TYR A 875 7.28 -9.43 -31.11
N MET A 876 6.05 -8.97 -31.11
CA MET A 876 5.69 -7.63 -30.65
C MET A 876 4.94 -7.75 -29.34
N THR A 877 5.47 -7.13 -28.28
CA THR A 877 4.95 -7.18 -26.92
C THR A 877 4.22 -5.88 -26.57
N CYS A 878 2.99 -5.98 -26.07
CA CYS A 878 2.22 -4.85 -25.56
C CYS A 878 1.48 -5.20 -24.27
N SER A 879 1.02 -4.17 -23.57
CA SER A 879 0.21 -4.28 -22.38
C SER A 879 -1.25 -3.97 -22.72
N ILE A 880 -2.15 -4.96 -22.58
CA ILE A 880 -3.57 -4.79 -22.86
C ILE A 880 -4.37 -4.64 -21.56
N LYS A 881 -5.36 -3.75 -21.56
CA LYS A 881 -6.21 -3.45 -20.40
C LYS A 881 -7.68 -3.86 -20.59
N ASN A 882 -8.02 -4.35 -21.75
CA ASN A 882 -9.33 -4.87 -22.12
C ASN A 882 -9.15 -6.14 -22.94
N PHE A 883 -10.12 -7.03 -22.90
CA PHE A 883 -10.22 -8.11 -23.87
C PHE A 883 -10.71 -7.57 -25.23
N GLY A 884 -10.54 -8.31 -26.30
CA GLY A 884 -10.95 -7.92 -27.65
C GLY A 884 -10.03 -8.44 -28.73
N ARG A 885 -10.06 -7.78 -29.89
CA ARG A 885 -9.32 -8.19 -31.09
C ARG A 885 -8.05 -7.38 -31.26
N TYR A 886 -6.90 -8.05 -31.44
CA TYR A 886 -5.58 -7.42 -31.53
C TYR A 886 -4.79 -7.94 -32.71
N THR A 887 -4.02 -7.06 -33.35
CA THR A 887 -3.12 -7.41 -34.49
C THR A 887 -1.99 -6.39 -34.57
N ILE A 888 -1.01 -6.63 -35.46
CA ILE A 888 0.06 -5.69 -35.74
C ILE A 888 -0.29 -4.85 -36.99
N ALA A 889 -0.13 -3.54 -36.83
CA ALA A 889 -0.21 -2.56 -37.91
C ALA A 889 1.10 -1.81 -38.07
N ILE A 890 1.26 -1.08 -39.18
CA ILE A 890 2.40 -0.16 -39.38
C ILE A 890 1.90 1.27 -39.57
N ASP A 891 2.70 2.21 -39.12
CA ASP A 891 2.50 3.63 -39.37
C ASP A 891 3.72 4.23 -40.06
N THR A 892 3.56 4.63 -41.32
CA THR A 892 4.58 5.23 -42.16
C THR A 892 4.24 6.65 -42.59
N VAL A 893 3.12 7.18 -42.10
CA VAL A 893 2.58 8.48 -42.51
C VAL A 893 2.89 9.54 -41.45
N ALA A 894 3.56 10.59 -41.86
CA ALA A 894 3.88 11.69 -40.96
C ALA A 894 2.64 12.51 -40.56
N PRO A 895 2.61 13.10 -39.36
CA PRO A 895 1.53 13.96 -38.91
C PRO A 895 1.26 15.13 -39.86
N LYS A 896 0.01 15.62 -39.89
CA LYS A 896 -0.44 16.74 -40.70
C LYS A 896 -0.67 17.99 -39.85
N CYS A 897 -0.46 19.17 -40.48
CA CYS A 897 -0.71 20.46 -39.86
C CYS A 897 -1.48 21.37 -40.82
N LYS A 898 -2.53 22.06 -40.31
CA LYS A 898 -3.33 23.03 -41.10
C LYS A 898 -3.61 24.29 -40.26
N PRO A 899 -3.38 25.50 -40.82
CA PRO A 899 -3.86 26.75 -40.19
C PRO A 899 -5.36 26.73 -39.98
N GLN A 900 -5.81 27.37 -38.87
CA GLN A 900 -7.27 27.44 -38.55
C GLN A 900 -7.82 28.86 -38.61
N ASN A 901 -7.11 29.83 -38.03
CA ASN A 901 -7.60 31.22 -37.94
C ASN A 901 -6.73 32.23 -38.73
N PHE A 902 -5.84 31.74 -39.55
CA PHE A 902 -5.03 32.57 -40.45
C PHE A 902 -4.83 31.88 -41.82
N VAL A 903 -4.41 32.64 -42.79
CA VAL A 903 -4.00 32.15 -44.12
C VAL A 903 -2.53 32.54 -44.33
N SER A 904 -1.69 31.59 -44.77
CA SER A 904 -0.28 31.84 -45.00
C SER A 904 -0.10 32.95 -46.08
N GLY A 905 0.79 33.89 -45.83
CA GLY A 905 1.00 35.07 -46.70
C GLY A 905 0.06 36.23 -46.46
N LYS A 906 -0.92 36.13 -45.57
CA LYS A 906 -1.86 37.18 -45.25
C LYS A 906 -1.71 37.71 -43.82
N ALA A 907 -2.22 38.93 -43.59
CA ALA A 907 -2.24 39.53 -42.27
C ALA A 907 -3.19 38.74 -41.32
N LEU A 908 -2.75 38.58 -40.06
CA LEU A 908 -3.65 38.09 -39.00
C LEU A 908 -4.70 39.13 -38.73
N LYS A 909 -5.98 38.74 -38.61
CA LYS A 909 -7.06 39.65 -38.29
C LYS A 909 -6.81 40.34 -36.96
N ALA A 910 -6.99 41.67 -36.88
CA ALA A 910 -6.65 42.49 -35.69
C ALA A 910 -7.29 41.98 -34.37
N LYS A 911 -8.45 41.34 -34.43
CA LYS A 911 -9.14 40.76 -33.27
C LYS A 911 -8.52 39.44 -32.75
N GLU A 912 -7.68 38.82 -33.55
CA GLU A 912 -7.11 37.51 -33.20
C GLU A 912 -5.91 37.68 -32.26
N LYS A 913 -6.08 37.28 -31.01
CA LYS A 913 -5.04 37.32 -29.97
C LYS A 913 -4.17 36.05 -29.96
N LYS A 914 -4.57 35.03 -30.70
CA LYS A 914 -3.90 33.70 -30.73
C LYS A 914 -3.67 33.27 -32.18
N ILE A 915 -2.62 32.49 -32.41
CA ILE A 915 -2.33 31.80 -33.66
C ILE A 915 -2.73 30.33 -33.43
N ILE A 916 -3.59 29.78 -34.28
CA ILE A 916 -4.13 28.42 -34.09
C ILE A 916 -3.86 27.57 -35.33
N VAL A 917 -3.25 26.41 -35.14
CA VAL A 917 -3.12 25.38 -36.16
C VAL A 917 -3.72 24.08 -35.67
N LYS A 918 -4.34 23.31 -36.56
CA LYS A 918 -4.84 21.96 -36.27
C LYS A 918 -3.80 20.94 -36.69
N ILE A 919 -3.46 20.04 -35.76
CA ILE A 919 -2.57 18.90 -36.03
C ILE A 919 -3.35 17.60 -35.91
N SER A 920 -2.96 16.61 -36.69
CA SER A 920 -3.59 15.28 -36.67
C SER A 920 -2.60 14.24 -37.16
N ASP A 921 -2.79 13.01 -36.67
CA ASP A 921 -2.10 11.84 -37.10
C ASP A 921 -3.09 10.72 -37.46
N ASN A 922 -2.68 9.78 -38.30
CA ASN A 922 -3.57 8.73 -38.82
C ASN A 922 -3.67 7.53 -37.87
N LEU A 923 -2.59 7.17 -37.15
CA LEU A 923 -2.58 5.93 -36.36
C LEU A 923 -1.77 6.01 -35.07
N SER A 924 -0.47 6.31 -35.13
CA SER A 924 0.42 6.21 -33.97
C SER A 924 0.30 7.39 -33.01
N GLY A 925 -0.28 8.48 -33.46
CA GLY A 925 -0.52 9.72 -32.71
C GLY A 925 0.67 10.66 -32.66
N VAL A 926 0.43 11.98 -32.58
CA VAL A 926 1.48 13.00 -32.46
C VAL A 926 2.18 12.84 -31.14
N SER A 927 3.49 12.52 -31.15
CA SER A 927 4.34 12.33 -29.97
C SER A 927 5.15 13.55 -29.61
N SER A 928 5.60 14.34 -30.61
CA SER A 928 6.30 15.58 -30.37
C SER A 928 5.87 16.69 -31.34
N TYR A 929 5.92 17.92 -30.83
CA TYR A 929 5.61 19.11 -31.60
C TYR A 929 6.42 20.29 -31.08
N ASN A 930 6.94 21.10 -31.99
CA ASN A 930 7.65 22.32 -31.68
C ASN A 930 7.24 23.44 -32.65
N ALA A 931 7.11 24.64 -32.10
CA ALA A 931 6.83 25.84 -32.88
C ALA A 931 7.99 26.83 -32.80
N TYR A 932 8.37 27.40 -33.93
CA TYR A 932 9.39 28.42 -34.02
C TYR A 932 8.85 29.65 -34.76
N LEU A 933 9.02 30.81 -34.16
CA LEU A 933 8.65 32.07 -34.77
C LEU A 933 9.91 32.85 -35.06
N ASN A 934 10.15 33.16 -36.35
CA ASN A 934 11.38 33.81 -36.83
C ASN A 934 12.65 33.10 -36.33
N GLY A 935 12.63 31.76 -36.32
CA GLY A 935 13.73 30.90 -35.86
C GLY A 935 13.83 30.71 -34.35
N GLN A 936 13.07 31.44 -33.52
CA GLN A 936 13.06 31.28 -32.05
C GLN A 936 11.93 30.37 -31.62
N TRP A 937 12.22 29.48 -30.69
CA TRP A 937 11.18 28.62 -30.10
C TRP A 937 10.11 29.45 -29.39
N ILE A 938 8.85 29.13 -29.62
CA ILE A 938 7.68 29.71 -28.91
C ILE A 938 6.83 28.65 -28.30
N LEU A 939 6.22 28.98 -27.17
CA LEU A 939 5.28 28.08 -26.51
C LEU A 939 4.05 27.86 -27.41
N ALA A 940 3.77 26.59 -27.72
CA ALA A 940 2.55 26.13 -28.38
C ALA A 940 1.76 25.23 -27.42
N GLU A 941 0.64 25.70 -26.91
CA GLU A 941 -0.22 24.92 -26.06
C GLU A 941 -1.01 23.90 -26.90
N TYR A 942 -0.95 22.61 -26.52
CA TYR A 942 -1.66 21.57 -27.24
C TYR A 942 -2.98 21.20 -26.56
N ASP A 943 -4.09 21.49 -27.22
CA ASP A 943 -5.42 21.00 -26.85
C ASP A 943 -5.69 19.67 -27.58
N GLY A 944 -5.53 18.56 -26.89
CA GLY A 944 -5.71 17.21 -27.46
C GLY A 944 -7.13 16.94 -27.94
N LYS A 945 -8.17 17.50 -27.31
CA LYS A 945 -9.58 17.30 -27.66
C LYS A 945 -9.90 17.83 -29.06
N SER A 946 -9.38 19.00 -29.37
CA SER A 946 -9.64 19.65 -30.67
C SER A 946 -8.51 19.41 -31.67
N GLY A 947 -7.38 18.84 -31.25
CA GLY A 947 -6.17 18.67 -32.04
C GLY A 947 -5.50 20.00 -32.42
N ARG A 948 -5.59 21.04 -31.54
CA ARG A 948 -5.10 22.38 -31.82
C ARG A 948 -3.83 22.68 -31.08
N LEU A 949 -2.86 23.32 -31.80
CA LEU A 949 -1.76 24.04 -31.19
C LEU A 949 -2.12 25.54 -31.16
N ILE A 950 -1.99 26.13 -29.99
CA ILE A 950 -2.39 27.49 -29.70
C ILE A 950 -1.17 28.28 -29.24
N MET A 951 -0.84 29.36 -29.93
CA MET A 951 0.33 30.20 -29.64
C MET A 951 -0.12 31.65 -29.46
N ASP A 952 0.63 32.46 -28.68
CA ASP A 952 0.31 33.86 -28.41
C ASP A 952 0.67 34.77 -29.59
N ALA A 953 -0.31 35.45 -30.20
CA ALA A 953 -0.11 36.35 -31.29
C ALA A 953 0.67 37.67 -30.91
N LYS A 954 0.77 38.00 -29.60
CA LYS A 954 1.58 39.12 -29.12
C LYS A 954 3.06 38.94 -29.44
N LYS A 955 3.54 37.71 -29.66
CA LYS A 955 4.92 37.40 -30.04
C LYS A 955 5.27 37.75 -31.49
N LEU A 956 4.27 38.02 -32.36
CA LEU A 956 4.50 38.51 -33.72
C LEU A 956 5.16 39.89 -33.69
N LYS A 957 6.20 40.04 -34.46
CA LYS A 957 6.80 41.35 -34.76
C LYS A 957 6.00 42.07 -35.86
N GLN A 958 6.08 43.39 -35.93
CA GLN A 958 5.49 44.17 -37.06
C GLN A 958 6.11 43.70 -38.39
N GLY A 959 5.26 43.55 -39.40
CA GLY A 959 5.62 43.02 -40.70
C GLY A 959 5.52 41.51 -40.81
N THR A 960 6.30 40.93 -41.68
CA THR A 960 6.25 39.50 -42.03
C THR A 960 6.98 38.64 -41.02
N ASN A 961 6.28 37.60 -40.50
CA ASN A 961 6.82 36.62 -39.55
C ASN A 961 6.77 35.23 -40.17
N LYS A 962 7.86 34.46 -40.00
CA LYS A 962 7.92 33.05 -40.40
C LYS A 962 7.61 32.17 -39.21
N LEU A 963 6.53 31.36 -39.30
CA LEU A 963 6.13 30.36 -38.32
C LEU A 963 6.47 28.98 -38.86
N THR A 964 7.36 28.24 -38.19
CA THR A 964 7.74 26.86 -38.51
C THR A 964 7.18 25.92 -37.47
N ILE A 965 6.37 24.92 -37.86
CA ILE A 965 5.82 23.87 -36.98
C ILE A 965 6.48 22.53 -37.36
N LYS A 966 7.19 21.93 -36.39
CA LYS A 966 7.79 20.60 -36.56
C LYS A 966 6.97 19.59 -35.75
N LEU A 967 6.56 18.52 -36.42
CA LEU A 967 5.75 17.44 -35.81
C LEU A 967 6.45 16.10 -35.99
N SER A 968 6.29 15.23 -35.01
CA SER A 968 6.68 13.81 -35.11
C SER A 968 5.61 12.94 -34.43
N ASP A 969 5.36 11.76 -34.99
CA ASP A 969 4.52 10.74 -34.37
C ASP A 969 5.33 9.79 -33.47
N SER A 970 4.68 8.80 -32.87
CA SER A 970 5.34 7.83 -31.97
C SER A 970 6.18 6.78 -32.72
N LYS A 971 6.14 6.78 -34.06
CA LYS A 971 6.94 5.92 -34.94
C LYS A 971 8.04 6.73 -35.70
N SER A 972 8.32 7.94 -35.23
CA SER A 972 9.35 8.81 -35.80
C SER A 972 9.12 9.18 -37.27
N ASN A 973 7.85 9.23 -37.71
CA ASN A 973 7.53 9.90 -38.95
C ASN A 973 7.41 11.39 -38.66
N SER A 974 8.19 12.20 -39.36
CA SER A 974 8.32 13.63 -39.06
C SER A 974 7.94 14.50 -40.25
N ALA A 975 7.36 15.66 -39.96
CA ALA A 975 7.06 16.68 -40.97
C ALA A 975 7.31 18.08 -40.42
N SER A 976 7.71 18.99 -41.31
CA SER A 976 7.90 20.41 -41.01
C SER A 976 7.01 21.26 -41.92
N PHE A 977 6.36 22.26 -41.33
CA PHE A 977 5.40 23.12 -42.00
C PHE A 977 5.81 24.58 -41.77
N ASP A 978 6.05 25.32 -42.87
CA ASP A 978 6.37 26.74 -42.83
C ASP A 978 5.17 27.58 -43.26
N TYR A 979 4.88 28.59 -42.48
CA TYR A 979 3.80 29.55 -42.72
C TYR A 979 4.32 30.97 -42.58
N THR A 980 3.82 31.89 -43.39
CA THR A 980 4.11 33.32 -43.29
C THR A 980 2.90 34.03 -42.72
N ILE A 981 3.07 34.85 -41.68
CA ILE A 981 2.01 35.63 -41.03
C ILE A 981 2.44 37.06 -40.92
N THR A 982 1.65 38.02 -41.47
CA THR A 982 1.90 39.44 -41.33
C THR A 982 1.12 40.03 -40.14
N LYS A 983 1.73 40.90 -39.35
CA LYS A 983 1.11 41.62 -38.24
C LYS A 983 0.92 43.07 -38.60
#